data_f38420a9c4e30acd07be2172a8f05e71
#
_entry.id   f38420a9c4e30acd07be2172a8f05e71
#
_cell.length_a   1.000
_cell.length_b   1.000
_cell.length_c   1.000
_cell.angle_alpha   90.00
_cell.angle_beta   90.00
_cell.angle_gamma   90.00
#
_symmetry.space_group_name_H-M   'P 1'
#
loop_
_entity.id
_entity.type
_entity.pdbx_description
1 polymer ?
#
loop_
_entity_poly.entity_id
_entity_poly.type
_entity_poly.pdbx_seq_one_letter_code
_entity_poly.pdbx_strand_id
1 'polypeptide(L)'
;MVNPIGSRILEPFSIESPSVCRGGYSERPLKCSTSTLTQGPLTPTHSTRRVSTERPPLHQLLLKKQKGHFLGLDLQRAIRFFFASNASITIVVLAMIMLFLLREGAGFLSTYKHELEIYRRSGLEYCDLVDRPLSKQQELSSKLRRALTASMDPIIQEARARRDAAFLLKREIEEQTKLPREALESALEKEPPTTPEALKALRQQLTQATQKAANEVSVSLLFSSEEANRLRQEMAKLSPEINALPPMLTELGSVFSARDKEAKKQFAELVEASDTLEETPEPLRELLDELKEEVLATKEAAVEHFTLEEGRQKLLQAAASTHDPEEKADLRKEAEASKTPEPDYVESIKPVIERRDELIQAVAKYAKDIEIAAAGLHLDTGTEAAKKMLAQVRQQLPEHAAEMRASIEQLKAWRQDKTVSIFSVITAFFFGTNWLTNSSWQDFFGFVPLLAGSMVIALIAIVIATPLSVAAAIYTNQFASDREKEFIKPVIEFIQAIPSVVLGFIGISLVGDLIKEMSGWAWLSWLPGFPVQERLNMFNAGCLLALMAVPTMFSLAEDALNNVPQAYVDASDALGATKLQTVFRVIVPAALSGIAAAVLLGLGRVIGETMVVLLVAGNRIAIPDFSAGPGVIFQPAHTLTGIIAQELGEVSRGSAHWQALFMVGIVLFVISLGVNACARAVVRRFELPKA
;
A
#
# COMPACT_ATOMS: atom_id res chain seq x y z
N MET A 1 27.88 13.63 28.02
CA MET A 1 27.70 15.10 27.89
C MET A 1 26.55 15.29 26.91
N VAL A 2 25.39 15.58 27.44
CA VAL A 2 24.13 15.68 26.67
C VAL A 2 23.70 17.15 26.76
N ASN A 3 23.51 17.77 25.63
CA ASN A 3 22.92 19.11 25.55
C ASN A 3 21.47 18.99 25.06
N PRO A 4 20.48 19.54 25.74
CA PRO A 4 19.09 19.54 25.29
C PRO A 4 18.81 20.82 24.48
N ILE A 5 18.25 20.66 23.28
CA ILE A 5 17.72 21.75 22.45
C ILE A 5 16.21 21.86 22.71
N GLY A 6 15.85 23.09 23.01
CA GLY A 6 14.57 23.52 23.57
C GLY A 6 13.35 23.36 22.68
N SER A 7 12.27 23.09 23.37
CA SER A 7 10.88 23.15 22.94
C SER A 7 10.47 24.55 22.53
N ARG A 8 10.06 24.79 21.29
CA ARG A 8 9.27 25.98 20.91
C ARG A 8 7.81 25.62 20.91
N ILE A 9 7.09 26.27 21.78
CA ILE A 9 5.65 26.33 21.93
C ILE A 9 5.04 26.93 20.67
N LEU A 10 4.11 26.24 20.03
CA LEU A 10 3.24 26.75 18.98
C LEU A 10 1.99 27.35 19.65
N GLU A 11 1.84 28.66 19.55
CA GLU A 11 0.61 29.37 19.86
C GLU A 11 -0.48 29.08 18.84
N PRO A 12 -1.77 29.04 19.23
CA PRO A 12 -2.86 28.78 18.31
C PRO A 12 -3.24 30.03 17.53
N PHE A 13 -3.24 29.96 16.23
CA PHE A 13 -3.80 30.97 15.32
C PHE A 13 -5.31 31.08 15.51
N SER A 14 -5.78 32.20 15.98
CA SER A 14 -7.18 32.62 15.97
C SER A 14 -7.57 33.05 14.55
N ILE A 15 -8.51 32.35 13.94
CA ILE A 15 -9.14 32.77 12.69
C ILE A 15 -10.31 33.67 13.02
N GLU A 16 -10.17 34.97 12.76
CA GLU A 16 -11.26 35.93 12.73
C GLU A 16 -12.14 35.69 11.51
N SER A 17 -13.43 35.53 11.75
CA SER A 17 -14.49 35.43 10.73
C SER A 17 -14.82 36.81 10.16
N PRO A 18 -14.89 37.04 8.85
CA PRO A 18 -15.39 38.28 8.28
C PRO A 18 -16.92 38.35 8.37
N SER A 19 -17.37 39.49 8.91
CA SER A 19 -18.75 39.92 9.02
C SER A 19 -19.48 40.00 7.66
N VAL A 20 -20.63 39.34 7.60
CA VAL A 20 -21.56 39.39 6.47
C VAL A 20 -22.34 40.70 6.50
N CYS A 21 -22.11 41.58 5.53
CA CYS A 21 -22.99 42.72 5.24
C CYS A 21 -24.32 42.20 4.65
N ARG A 22 -25.42 42.37 5.37
CA ARG A 22 -26.80 42.27 4.88
C ARG A 22 -27.13 43.51 4.02
N GLY A 23 -27.18 43.35 2.72
CA GLY A 23 -27.81 44.27 1.80
C GLY A 23 -29.24 43.80 1.46
N GLY A 24 -30.24 44.53 1.94
CA GLY A 24 -31.64 44.25 1.62
C GLY A 24 -31.98 44.66 0.21
N TYR A 25 -32.64 43.74 -0.54
CA TYR A 25 -33.34 44.07 -1.77
C TYR A 25 -34.84 44.05 -1.52
N SER A 26 -35.46 45.22 -1.76
CA SER A 26 -36.86 45.55 -1.71
C SER A 26 -37.59 44.90 -2.90
N GLU A 27 -38.61 44.09 -2.62
CA GLU A 27 -39.60 43.62 -3.58
C GLU A 27 -40.50 44.75 -4.04
N ARG A 28 -40.68 44.93 -5.34
CA ARG A 28 -41.82 45.62 -5.93
C ARG A 28 -42.52 44.70 -6.92
N PRO A 29 -43.84 44.47 -6.78
CA PRO A 29 -44.58 43.64 -7.71
C PRO A 29 -45.01 44.47 -8.95
N LEU A 30 -44.76 43.94 -10.12
CA LEU A 30 -45.31 44.47 -11.40
C LEU A 30 -46.72 43.96 -11.56
N LYS A 31 -47.67 44.91 -11.61
CA LYS A 31 -49.09 44.70 -11.90
C LYS A 31 -49.28 44.43 -13.40
N CYS A 32 -49.87 43.30 -13.73
CA CYS A 32 -50.51 43.04 -15.01
C CYS A 32 -51.80 43.86 -15.11
N SER A 33 -51.94 44.74 -16.11
CA SER A 33 -53.18 45.36 -16.50
C SER A 33 -53.71 44.66 -17.75
N THR A 34 -54.82 43.98 -17.56
CA THR A 34 -55.69 43.50 -18.62
C THR A 34 -56.53 44.70 -19.17
N SER A 35 -56.41 44.94 -20.44
CA SER A 35 -57.37 45.79 -21.15
C SER A 35 -58.07 44.98 -22.25
N THR A 36 -59.33 44.72 -22.01
CA THR A 36 -60.32 44.27 -22.95
C THR A 36 -60.63 45.37 -23.98
N LEU A 37 -60.66 45.05 -25.24
CA LEU A 37 -61.28 45.87 -26.28
C LEU A 37 -62.20 45.03 -27.20
N THR A 38 -63.42 45.53 -27.27
CA THR A 38 -64.65 45.13 -27.93
C THR A 38 -64.54 45.10 -29.44
N GLN A 39 -65.32 44.22 -30.02
CA GLN A 39 -65.70 44.07 -31.47
C GLN A 39 -66.46 45.25 -32.04
N GLY A 40 -66.26 45.53 -33.33
CA GLY A 40 -67.14 46.24 -34.19
C GLY A 40 -66.80 46.06 -35.68
N PRO A 41 -67.74 45.79 -36.56
CA PRO A 41 -67.46 45.36 -37.92
C PRO A 41 -67.56 46.54 -38.92
N LEU A 42 -66.97 46.36 -40.13
CA LEU A 42 -67.56 46.78 -41.45
C LEU A 42 -66.54 46.69 -42.61
N THR A 43 -66.82 45.85 -43.53
CA THR A 43 -66.85 45.83 -45.01
C THR A 43 -65.84 46.60 -45.91
N PRO A 44 -65.70 46.16 -47.14
CA PRO A 44 -64.47 46.15 -47.90
C PRO A 44 -64.34 47.18 -48.99
N THR A 45 -63.12 47.57 -49.37
CA THR A 45 -62.86 48.09 -50.72
C THR A 45 -61.51 47.70 -51.24
N HIS A 46 -61.47 47.33 -52.50
CA HIS A 46 -60.35 46.91 -53.33
C HIS A 46 -59.16 47.83 -53.32
N SER A 47 -57.94 47.17 -53.25
CA SER A 47 -56.85 47.52 -54.18
C SER A 47 -55.70 46.51 -54.05
N THR A 48 -55.47 45.85 -55.15
CA THR A 48 -54.36 44.90 -55.42
C THR A 48 -53.00 45.57 -55.36
N ARG A 49 -52.16 45.18 -54.46
CA ARG A 49 -50.66 45.15 -54.66
C ARG A 49 -50.11 43.99 -53.89
N ARG A 50 -49.71 42.89 -54.62
CA ARG A 50 -48.90 41.80 -54.06
C ARG A 50 -47.52 42.38 -53.79
N VAL A 51 -47.18 42.47 -52.49
CA VAL A 51 -45.79 42.49 -52.04
C VAL A 51 -45.56 41.18 -51.33
N SER A 52 -44.89 40.28 -52.02
CA SER A 52 -44.36 39.02 -51.44
C SER A 52 -43.30 39.35 -50.44
N THR A 53 -43.61 39.41 -49.15
CA THR A 53 -42.63 39.37 -48.10
C THR A 53 -42.59 37.94 -47.55
N GLU A 54 -41.91 37.06 -48.26
CA GLU A 54 -41.38 35.83 -47.66
C GLU A 54 -40.44 36.22 -46.51
N ARG A 55 -40.87 36.04 -45.28
CA ARG A 55 -39.99 36.07 -44.13
C ARG A 55 -39.00 34.88 -44.28
N PRO A 56 -37.67 35.09 -44.35
CA PRO A 56 -36.71 33.99 -44.45
C PRO A 56 -36.88 33.11 -43.20
N PRO A 57 -36.80 31.79 -43.35
CA PRO A 57 -36.96 30.85 -42.25
C PRO A 57 -35.95 31.16 -41.14
N LEU A 58 -36.35 30.99 -39.88
CA LEU A 58 -35.60 31.39 -38.67
C LEU A 58 -34.15 30.89 -38.63
N HIS A 59 -33.88 29.75 -39.27
CA HIS A 59 -32.54 29.19 -39.37
C HIS A 59 -31.59 30.02 -40.24
N GLN A 60 -32.08 30.82 -41.21
CA GLN A 60 -31.21 31.71 -42.01
C GLN A 60 -30.87 33.01 -41.27
N LEU A 61 -31.71 33.45 -40.32
CA LEU A 61 -31.42 34.61 -39.47
C LEU A 61 -30.34 34.29 -38.41
N LEU A 62 -30.27 33.04 -37.95
CA LEU A 62 -29.25 32.59 -37.01
C LEU A 62 -27.89 32.36 -37.66
N LEU A 63 -27.84 32.27 -38.98
CA LEU A 63 -26.58 32.07 -39.75
C LEU A 63 -25.92 33.36 -40.23
N LYS A 64 -26.43 34.53 -39.86
CA LYS A 64 -25.73 35.79 -40.11
C LYS A 64 -24.50 35.84 -39.17
N LYS A 65 -23.38 35.31 -39.65
CA LYS A 65 -22.06 35.32 -39.03
C LYS A 65 -21.72 36.73 -38.61
N GLN A 66 -22.03 37.13 -37.37
CA GLN A 66 -21.47 38.34 -36.79
C GLN A 66 -19.96 38.11 -36.68
N LYS A 67 -19.21 38.73 -37.60
CA LYS A 67 -17.76 38.82 -37.49
C LYS A 67 -17.44 39.80 -36.36
N GLY A 68 -17.43 39.30 -35.12
CA GLY A 68 -16.90 40.06 -34.01
C GLY A 68 -15.37 40.16 -34.17
N HIS A 69 -14.89 41.35 -34.54
CA HIS A 69 -13.48 41.65 -34.51
C HIS A 69 -13.12 42.16 -33.11
N PHE A 70 -12.31 41.39 -32.39
CA PHE A 70 -11.66 41.83 -31.16
C PHE A 70 -10.18 42.01 -31.46
N LEU A 71 -9.62 43.21 -31.28
CA LEU A 71 -8.21 43.57 -31.60
C LEU A 71 -7.76 43.24 -33.05
N GLY A 72 -8.65 43.38 -34.03
CA GLY A 72 -8.30 43.12 -35.46
C GLY A 72 -8.28 41.65 -35.84
N LEU A 73 -8.53 40.74 -34.93
CA LEU A 73 -8.60 39.28 -35.17
C LEU A 73 -10.03 38.81 -35.22
N ASP A 74 -10.35 37.90 -36.11
CA ASP A 74 -11.65 37.21 -36.16
C ASP A 74 -11.83 36.43 -34.86
N LEU A 75 -12.83 36.79 -34.05
CA LEU A 75 -13.09 36.21 -32.72
C LEU A 75 -13.07 34.67 -32.74
N GLN A 76 -13.57 34.05 -33.78
CA GLN A 76 -13.54 32.60 -33.94
C GLN A 76 -12.13 32.05 -34.11
N ARG A 77 -11.23 32.78 -34.77
CA ARG A 77 -9.82 32.39 -34.91
C ARG A 77 -9.06 32.55 -33.56
N ALA A 78 -9.36 33.65 -32.86
CA ALA A 78 -8.78 33.89 -31.53
C ALA A 78 -9.18 32.80 -30.53
N ILE A 79 -10.46 32.44 -30.50
CA ILE A 79 -10.99 31.35 -29.65
C ILE A 79 -10.35 29.99 -30.03
N ARG A 80 -10.30 29.66 -31.33
CA ARG A 80 -9.63 28.43 -31.79
C ARG A 80 -8.15 28.40 -31.43
N PHE A 81 -7.45 29.51 -31.60
CA PHE A 81 -6.05 29.63 -31.23
C PHE A 81 -5.84 29.45 -29.73
N PHE A 82 -6.70 30.05 -28.91
CA PHE A 82 -6.66 29.91 -27.45
C PHE A 82 -6.83 28.44 -27.03
N PHE A 83 -7.86 27.75 -27.53
CA PHE A 83 -8.06 26.34 -27.20
C PHE A 83 -6.95 25.43 -27.78
N ALA A 84 -6.50 25.68 -29.00
CA ALA A 84 -5.41 24.93 -29.59
C ALA A 84 -4.09 25.15 -28.84
N SER A 85 -3.80 26.37 -28.40
CA SER A 85 -2.63 26.71 -27.58
C SER A 85 -2.66 26.00 -26.23
N ASN A 86 -3.79 26.02 -25.52
CA ASN A 86 -3.92 25.28 -24.26
C ASN A 86 -3.76 23.76 -24.44
N ALA A 87 -4.35 23.19 -25.49
CA ALA A 87 -4.14 21.77 -25.81
C ALA A 87 -2.68 21.45 -26.13
N SER A 88 -2.00 22.34 -26.88
CA SER A 88 -0.58 22.18 -27.20
C SER A 88 0.30 22.29 -25.96
N ILE A 89 0.02 23.24 -25.05
CA ILE A 89 0.72 23.37 -23.76
C ILE A 89 0.60 22.07 -22.96
N THR A 90 -0.61 21.51 -22.86
CA THR A 90 -0.83 20.25 -22.14
C THR A 90 -0.01 19.10 -22.73
N ILE A 91 0.06 18.98 -24.06
CA ILE A 91 0.86 17.96 -24.74
C ILE A 91 2.36 18.19 -24.48
N VAL A 92 2.82 19.44 -24.54
CA VAL A 92 4.23 19.79 -24.26
C VAL A 92 4.60 19.46 -22.81
N VAL A 93 3.76 19.83 -21.85
CA VAL A 93 3.99 19.51 -20.42
C VAL A 93 4.05 18.00 -20.21
N LEU A 94 3.12 17.23 -20.81
CA LEU A 94 3.14 15.78 -20.73
C LEU A 94 4.42 15.18 -21.36
N ALA A 95 4.82 15.69 -22.51
CA ALA A 95 6.05 15.27 -23.17
C ALA A 95 7.30 15.62 -22.33
N MET A 96 7.33 16.78 -21.68
CA MET A 96 8.41 17.17 -20.77
C MET A 96 8.49 16.25 -19.55
N ILE A 97 7.35 15.92 -18.92
CA ILE A 97 7.31 14.98 -17.79
C ILE A 97 7.84 13.62 -18.25
N MET A 98 7.42 13.15 -19.41
CA MET A 98 7.86 11.87 -19.98
C MET A 98 9.36 11.85 -20.28
N LEU A 99 9.87 12.93 -20.89
CA LEU A 99 11.29 13.09 -21.14
C LEU A 99 12.11 13.15 -19.85
N PHE A 100 11.60 13.83 -18.82
CA PHE A 100 12.24 13.86 -17.51
C PHE A 100 12.31 12.47 -16.88
N LEU A 101 11.20 11.71 -16.85
CA LEU A 101 11.18 10.34 -16.34
C LEU A 101 12.17 9.45 -17.11
N LEU A 102 12.16 9.53 -18.44
CA LEU A 102 13.08 8.76 -19.28
C LEU A 102 14.55 9.13 -19.04
N ARG A 103 14.84 10.42 -18.87
CA ARG A 103 16.20 10.90 -18.59
C ARG A 103 16.71 10.36 -17.25
N GLU A 104 15.93 10.48 -16.19
CA GLU A 104 16.32 10.02 -14.86
C GLU A 104 16.41 8.49 -14.78
N GLY A 105 15.46 7.77 -15.41
CA GLY A 105 15.45 6.31 -15.39
C GLY A 105 16.43 5.65 -16.37
N ALA A 106 16.78 6.30 -17.49
CA ALA A 106 17.68 5.71 -18.50
C ALA A 106 19.09 5.45 -17.95
N GLY A 107 19.54 6.26 -17.00
CA GLY A 107 20.82 6.07 -16.32
C GLY A 107 20.91 4.78 -15.52
N PHE A 108 19.78 4.27 -15.05
CA PHE A 108 19.70 3.08 -14.18
C PHE A 108 20.46 1.88 -14.72
N LEU A 109 20.25 1.52 -15.98
CA LEU A 109 20.89 0.32 -16.56
C LEU A 109 22.41 0.41 -16.56
N SER A 110 22.96 1.62 -16.76
CA SER A 110 24.41 1.85 -16.75
C SER A 110 24.96 1.86 -15.34
N THR A 111 24.33 2.60 -14.44
CA THR A 111 24.77 2.73 -13.04
C THR A 111 24.65 1.39 -12.30
N TYR A 112 23.51 0.71 -12.44
CA TYR A 112 23.30 -0.59 -11.80
C TYR A 112 24.20 -1.69 -12.38
N LYS A 113 24.49 -1.64 -13.70
CA LYS A 113 25.51 -2.51 -14.29
C LYS A 113 26.85 -2.35 -13.59
N HIS A 114 27.27 -1.13 -13.36
CA HIS A 114 28.56 -0.85 -12.72
C HIS A 114 28.55 -1.29 -11.25
N GLU A 115 27.49 -1.05 -10.52
CA GLU A 115 27.33 -1.56 -9.15
C GLU A 115 27.41 -3.08 -9.08
N LEU A 116 26.75 -3.79 -10.01
CA LEU A 116 26.85 -5.25 -10.10
C LEU A 116 28.25 -5.73 -10.53
N GLU A 117 29.01 -4.96 -11.31
CA GLU A 117 30.40 -5.25 -11.61
C GLU A 117 31.29 -5.08 -10.38
N ILE A 118 31.12 -4.01 -9.60
CA ILE A 118 31.82 -3.81 -8.32
C ILE A 118 31.47 -4.94 -7.35
N TYR A 119 30.20 -5.26 -7.19
CA TYR A 119 29.71 -6.33 -6.34
C TYR A 119 30.32 -7.70 -6.68
N ARG A 120 30.48 -8.02 -7.95
CA ARG A 120 31.16 -9.23 -8.42
C ARG A 120 32.67 -9.15 -8.19
N ARG A 121 33.30 -8.06 -8.60
CA ARG A 121 34.76 -7.89 -8.52
C ARG A 121 35.27 -7.83 -7.08
N SER A 122 34.47 -7.27 -6.15
CA SER A 122 34.79 -7.25 -4.73
C SER A 122 34.68 -8.64 -4.04
N GLY A 123 33.93 -9.59 -4.64
CA GLY A 123 33.74 -10.92 -4.07
C GLY A 123 32.44 -11.08 -3.24
N LEU A 124 31.67 -10.02 -3.03
CA LEU A 124 30.39 -10.10 -2.31
C LEU A 124 29.39 -11.01 -3.00
N GLU A 125 29.35 -11.01 -4.36
CA GLU A 125 28.48 -11.94 -5.12
C GLU A 125 28.79 -13.40 -4.78
N TYR A 126 30.05 -13.73 -4.53
CA TYR A 126 30.48 -15.08 -4.13
C TYR A 126 29.85 -15.52 -2.82
N CYS A 127 29.88 -14.66 -1.80
CA CYS A 127 29.24 -14.93 -0.50
C CYS A 127 27.72 -15.04 -0.64
N ASP A 128 27.11 -14.19 -1.46
CA ASP A 128 25.65 -14.14 -1.65
C ASP A 128 25.09 -15.34 -2.43
N LEU A 129 25.92 -16.10 -3.15
CA LEU A 129 25.49 -17.37 -3.74
C LEU A 129 25.00 -18.37 -2.68
N VAL A 130 25.45 -18.23 -1.44
CA VAL A 130 25.04 -19.03 -0.29
C VAL A 130 24.03 -18.29 0.58
N ASP A 131 24.25 -17.02 0.83
CA ASP A 131 23.43 -16.23 1.75
C ASP A 131 21.98 -16.06 1.27
N ARG A 132 21.77 -15.85 -0.03
CA ARG A 132 20.40 -15.73 -0.61
C ARG A 132 19.55 -16.98 -0.40
N PRO A 133 19.99 -18.20 -0.77
CA PRO A 133 19.21 -19.37 -0.44
C PRO A 133 19.10 -19.58 1.07
N LEU A 134 20.13 -19.27 1.85
CA LEU A 134 20.11 -19.38 3.32
C LEU A 134 19.02 -18.50 3.95
N SER A 135 18.75 -17.31 3.41
CA SER A 135 17.70 -16.42 3.92
C SER A 135 16.30 -17.03 3.89
N LYS A 136 16.03 -17.98 2.97
CA LYS A 136 14.73 -18.70 2.89
C LYS A 136 14.47 -19.57 4.11
N GLN A 137 15.52 -20.00 4.80
CA GLN A 137 15.39 -20.78 6.02
C GLN A 137 14.61 -20.04 7.12
N GLN A 138 14.73 -18.70 7.21
CA GLN A 138 13.96 -17.90 8.16
C GLN A 138 12.45 -18.03 7.94
N GLU A 139 12.02 -18.14 6.68
CA GLU A 139 10.62 -18.36 6.34
C GLU A 139 10.16 -19.74 6.79
N LEU A 140 10.98 -20.78 6.57
CA LEU A 140 10.69 -22.15 7.00
C LEU A 140 10.63 -22.26 8.53
N SER A 141 11.58 -21.66 9.25
CA SER A 141 11.54 -21.57 10.72
C SER A 141 10.29 -20.83 11.21
N SER A 142 9.92 -19.73 10.56
CA SER A 142 8.70 -18.99 10.92
C SER A 142 7.42 -19.81 10.68
N LYS A 143 7.36 -20.61 9.60
CA LYS A 143 6.24 -21.53 9.33
C LYS A 143 6.17 -22.64 10.38
N LEU A 144 7.31 -23.22 10.77
CA LEU A 144 7.36 -24.24 11.81
C LEU A 144 6.92 -23.69 13.17
N ARG A 145 7.40 -22.49 13.52
CA ARG A 145 6.97 -21.80 14.75
C ARG A 145 5.47 -21.49 14.77
N ARG A 146 4.88 -21.12 13.62
CA ARG A 146 3.41 -20.95 13.50
C ARG A 146 2.67 -22.27 13.70
N ALA A 147 3.19 -23.36 13.13
CA ALA A 147 2.60 -24.69 13.33
C ALA A 147 2.66 -25.12 14.80
N LEU A 148 3.77 -24.87 15.48
CA LEU A 148 3.93 -25.09 16.91
C LEU A 148 2.90 -24.27 17.71
N THR A 149 2.79 -22.97 17.43
CA THR A 149 1.83 -22.08 18.08
C THR A 149 0.39 -22.58 17.86
N ALA A 150 0.03 -22.95 16.63
CA ALA A 150 -1.28 -23.48 16.30
C ALA A 150 -1.58 -24.84 16.99
N SER A 151 -0.56 -25.62 17.27
CA SER A 151 -0.67 -26.89 18.03
C SER A 151 -0.91 -26.62 19.52
N MET A 152 -0.24 -25.63 20.08
CA MET A 152 -0.35 -25.26 21.50
C MET A 152 -1.61 -24.43 21.82
N ASP A 153 -2.14 -23.67 20.85
CA ASP A 153 -3.27 -22.77 21.04
C ASP A 153 -4.48 -23.39 21.74
N PRO A 154 -4.94 -24.61 21.43
CA PRO A 154 -6.07 -25.22 22.12
C PRO A 154 -5.87 -25.36 23.64
N ILE A 155 -4.60 -25.50 24.09
CA ILE A 155 -4.25 -25.68 25.51
C ILE A 155 -4.14 -24.35 26.24
N ILE A 156 -3.58 -23.33 25.55
CA ILE A 156 -3.22 -22.05 26.17
C ILE A 156 -4.16 -20.92 25.83
N GLN A 157 -5.09 -21.08 24.87
CA GLN A 157 -5.95 -20.00 24.35
C GLN A 157 -6.76 -19.31 25.46
N GLU A 158 -7.41 -20.08 26.33
CA GLU A 158 -8.20 -19.51 27.43
C GLU A 158 -7.33 -18.78 28.44
N ALA A 159 -6.20 -19.39 28.83
CA ALA A 159 -5.26 -18.76 29.78
C ALA A 159 -4.59 -17.51 29.18
N ARG A 160 -4.31 -17.53 27.85
CA ARG A 160 -3.78 -16.37 27.11
C ARG A 160 -4.80 -15.24 27.11
N ALA A 161 -6.06 -15.52 26.73
CA ALA A 161 -7.13 -14.53 26.70
C ALA A 161 -7.34 -13.88 28.08
N ARG A 162 -7.32 -14.67 29.14
CA ARG A 162 -7.42 -14.17 30.51
C ARG A 162 -6.22 -13.32 30.94
N ARG A 163 -5.00 -13.74 30.57
CA ARG A 163 -3.79 -12.94 30.82
C ARG A 163 -3.84 -11.60 30.08
N ASP A 164 -4.24 -11.60 28.81
CA ASP A 164 -4.30 -10.40 27.98
C ASP A 164 -5.39 -9.44 28.49
N ALA A 165 -6.53 -9.96 28.97
CA ALA A 165 -7.55 -9.18 29.68
C ALA A 165 -6.99 -8.59 30.98
N ALA A 166 -6.23 -9.35 31.76
CA ALA A 166 -5.58 -8.87 32.97
C ALA A 166 -4.55 -7.75 32.65
N PHE A 167 -3.82 -7.87 31.55
CA PHE A 167 -2.88 -6.83 31.11
C PHE A 167 -3.60 -5.53 30.70
N LEU A 168 -4.70 -5.64 29.95
CA LEU A 168 -5.53 -4.47 29.59
C LEU A 168 -6.12 -3.81 30.83
N LEU A 169 -6.63 -4.59 31.78
CA LEU A 169 -7.14 -4.08 33.06
C LEU A 169 -6.04 -3.37 33.87
N LYS A 170 -4.85 -3.98 33.94
CA LYS A 170 -3.70 -3.36 34.61
C LYS A 170 -3.38 -1.99 33.98
N ARG A 171 -3.33 -1.92 32.66
CA ARG A 171 -3.06 -0.66 31.93
C ARG A 171 -4.16 0.38 32.21
N GLU A 172 -5.41 -0.02 32.21
CA GLU A 172 -6.55 0.87 32.50
C GLU A 172 -6.50 1.41 33.92
N ILE A 173 -6.17 0.54 34.89
CA ILE A 173 -5.97 0.96 36.30
C ILE A 173 -4.83 1.98 36.38
N GLU A 174 -3.70 1.71 35.75
CA GLU A 174 -2.53 2.61 35.74
C GLU A 174 -2.89 3.97 35.12
N GLU A 175 -3.62 4.00 34.02
CA GLU A 175 -4.02 5.22 33.33
C GLU A 175 -5.02 6.05 34.16
N GLN A 176 -6.06 5.44 34.71
CA GLN A 176 -7.06 6.14 35.49
C GLN A 176 -6.56 6.57 36.87
N THR A 177 -5.59 5.86 37.44
CA THR A 177 -5.01 6.22 38.74
C THR A 177 -3.82 7.17 38.65
N LYS A 178 -3.29 7.47 37.44
CA LYS A 178 -2.09 8.28 37.26
C LYS A 178 -2.18 9.62 37.96
N LEU A 179 -3.17 10.44 37.65
CA LEU A 179 -3.33 11.78 38.25
C LEU A 179 -3.57 11.76 39.77
N PRO A 180 -4.49 10.94 40.30
CA PRO A 180 -4.65 10.82 41.76
C PRO A 180 -3.40 10.32 42.48
N ARG A 181 -2.60 9.47 41.83
CA ARG A 181 -1.33 8.92 42.35
C ARG A 181 -0.27 10.00 42.45
N GLU A 182 -0.02 10.73 41.34
CA GLU A 182 0.92 11.85 41.31
C GLU A 182 0.56 12.95 42.35
N ALA A 183 -0.73 13.22 42.50
CA ALA A 183 -1.20 14.18 43.52
C ALA A 183 -0.92 13.68 44.94
N LEU A 184 -1.08 12.37 45.20
CA LEU A 184 -0.82 11.77 46.52
C LEU A 184 0.71 11.73 46.80
N GLU A 185 1.55 11.36 45.82
CA GLU A 185 3.00 11.36 45.94
C GLU A 185 3.52 12.77 46.23
N SER A 186 3.07 13.76 45.44
CA SER A 186 3.45 15.17 45.62
C SER A 186 2.99 15.72 46.98
N ALA A 187 1.86 15.22 47.52
CA ALA A 187 1.37 15.63 48.83
C ALA A 187 2.16 15.01 50.01
N LEU A 188 2.74 13.83 49.78
CA LEU A 188 3.59 13.14 50.77
C LEU A 188 5.02 13.73 50.82
N GLU A 189 5.51 14.27 49.73
CA GLU A 189 6.86 14.87 49.61
C GLU A 189 6.92 16.33 50.04
N LYS A 190 5.80 17.01 50.27
CA LYS A 190 5.76 18.44 50.64
C LYS A 190 6.29 18.72 52.07
N GLU A 191 7.16 19.75 52.16
CA GLU A 191 7.51 20.39 53.42
C GLU A 191 6.96 21.84 53.47
N PRO A 192 6.06 22.21 54.38
CA PRO A 192 5.51 21.44 55.54
C PRO A 192 4.52 20.36 55.09
N PRO A 193 4.37 19.26 55.86
CA PRO A 193 3.55 18.12 55.49
C PRO A 193 2.08 18.51 55.31
N THR A 194 1.46 17.91 54.29
CA THR A 194 0.03 18.10 53.98
C THR A 194 -0.85 17.64 55.14
N THR A 195 -1.93 18.36 55.42
CA THR A 195 -2.84 18.05 56.52
C THR A 195 -3.40 16.63 56.43
N PRO A 196 -3.60 15.89 57.56
CA PRO A 196 -4.12 14.52 57.52
C PRO A 196 -5.47 14.37 56.82
N GLU A 197 -6.30 15.41 56.85
CA GLU A 197 -7.60 15.42 56.18
C GLU A 197 -7.44 15.51 54.63
N ALA A 198 -6.51 16.31 54.14
CA ALA A 198 -6.21 16.39 52.70
C ALA A 198 -5.60 15.07 52.14
N LEU A 199 -4.71 14.43 52.90
CA LEU A 199 -4.18 13.11 52.55
C LEU A 199 -5.27 12.04 52.51
N LYS A 200 -6.25 12.10 53.46
CA LYS A 200 -7.40 11.20 53.44
C LYS A 200 -8.29 11.40 52.22
N ALA A 201 -8.51 12.65 51.79
CA ALA A 201 -9.28 12.96 50.58
C ALA A 201 -8.59 12.45 49.32
N LEU A 202 -7.26 12.65 49.16
CA LEU A 202 -6.50 12.12 48.04
C LEU A 202 -6.48 10.61 47.96
N ARG A 203 -6.37 9.93 49.11
CA ARG A 203 -6.50 8.47 49.17
C ARG A 203 -7.90 7.97 48.77
N GLN A 204 -8.96 8.71 49.14
CA GLN A 204 -10.32 8.39 48.69
C GLN A 204 -10.47 8.57 47.15
N GLN A 205 -9.88 9.62 46.58
CA GLN A 205 -9.89 9.82 45.12
C GLN A 205 -9.15 8.70 44.38
N LEU A 206 -8.01 8.25 44.89
CA LEU A 206 -7.27 7.13 44.30
C LEU A 206 -8.10 5.83 44.37
N THR A 207 -8.76 5.57 45.52
CA THR A 207 -9.64 4.39 45.67
C THR A 207 -10.84 4.45 44.70
N GLN A 208 -11.46 5.62 44.54
CA GLN A 208 -12.58 5.80 43.60
C GLN A 208 -12.13 5.62 42.14
N ALA A 209 -10.96 6.16 41.74
CA ALA A 209 -10.41 5.97 40.40
C ALA A 209 -10.11 4.48 40.12
N THR A 210 -9.54 3.77 41.09
CA THR A 210 -9.27 2.33 41.02
C THR A 210 -10.54 1.49 40.87
N GLN A 211 -11.57 1.82 41.64
CA GLN A 211 -12.88 1.16 41.56
C GLN A 211 -13.59 1.45 40.23
N LYS A 212 -13.44 2.67 39.69
CA LYS A 212 -13.99 3.04 38.40
C LYS A 212 -13.34 2.21 37.29
N ALA A 213 -12.00 2.14 37.22
CA ALA A 213 -11.27 1.31 36.27
C ALA A 213 -11.70 -0.15 36.33
N ALA A 214 -11.88 -0.73 37.53
CA ALA A 214 -12.36 -2.10 37.70
C ALA A 214 -13.77 -2.32 37.17
N ASN A 215 -14.67 -1.36 37.36
CA ASN A 215 -16.03 -1.45 36.84
C ASN A 215 -16.11 -1.31 35.33
N GLU A 216 -15.29 -0.46 34.72
CA GLU A 216 -15.23 -0.28 33.26
C GLU A 216 -14.73 -1.55 32.54
N VAL A 217 -13.73 -2.23 33.11
CA VAL A 217 -13.16 -3.45 32.48
C VAL A 217 -13.91 -4.74 32.89
N SER A 218 -14.61 -4.76 34.03
CA SER A 218 -15.37 -5.93 34.49
C SER A 218 -16.54 -6.32 33.57
N VAL A 219 -16.85 -5.48 32.57
CA VAL A 219 -17.84 -5.76 31.53
C VAL A 219 -17.23 -6.64 30.41
N SER A 220 -15.91 -6.91 30.40
CA SER A 220 -15.33 -7.77 29.40
C SER A 220 -15.80 -9.21 29.56
N LEU A 221 -16.34 -9.79 28.48
CA LEU A 221 -16.85 -11.16 28.35
C LEU A 221 -15.82 -12.27 28.68
N LEU A 222 -14.61 -11.90 29.12
CA LEU A 222 -13.46 -12.78 29.35
C LEU A 222 -13.33 -13.25 30.80
N PHE A 223 -14.07 -12.61 31.75
CA PHE A 223 -14.09 -13.01 33.14
C PHE A 223 -15.44 -13.66 33.47
N SER A 224 -15.42 -14.80 34.15
CA SER A 224 -16.65 -15.37 34.69
C SER A 224 -17.28 -14.45 35.76
N SER A 225 -18.56 -14.57 35.98
CA SER A 225 -19.26 -13.76 37.00
C SER A 225 -18.62 -13.88 38.38
N GLU A 226 -18.04 -15.03 38.70
CA GLU A 226 -17.38 -15.34 39.97
C GLU A 226 -16.01 -14.64 40.05
N GLU A 227 -15.22 -14.70 38.97
CA GLU A 227 -13.94 -13.99 38.84
C GLU A 227 -14.13 -12.48 38.88
N ALA A 228 -15.14 -11.95 38.17
CA ALA A 228 -15.47 -10.52 38.22
C ALA A 228 -15.87 -10.05 39.62
N ASN A 229 -16.61 -10.86 40.35
CA ASN A 229 -16.96 -10.56 41.75
C ASN A 229 -15.75 -10.65 42.68
N ARG A 230 -14.87 -11.65 42.51
CA ARG A 230 -13.62 -11.76 43.24
C ARG A 230 -12.72 -10.54 42.96
N LEU A 231 -12.57 -10.15 41.71
CA LEU A 231 -11.82 -8.96 41.31
C LEU A 231 -12.36 -7.69 41.97
N ARG A 232 -13.69 -7.48 41.96
CA ARG A 232 -14.33 -6.34 42.64
C ARG A 232 -14.07 -6.37 44.16
N GLN A 233 -14.11 -7.54 44.79
CA GLN A 233 -13.83 -7.69 46.23
C GLN A 233 -12.35 -7.41 46.55
N GLU A 234 -11.43 -7.88 45.73
CA GLU A 234 -10.00 -7.60 45.87
C GLU A 234 -9.71 -6.10 45.67
N MET A 235 -10.31 -5.48 44.65
CA MET A 235 -10.22 -4.04 44.42
C MET A 235 -10.78 -3.19 45.57
N ALA A 236 -11.88 -3.62 46.18
CA ALA A 236 -12.45 -2.94 47.32
C ALA A 236 -11.61 -3.06 48.61
N LYS A 237 -10.82 -4.13 48.72
CA LYS A 237 -9.93 -4.40 49.86
C LYS A 237 -8.52 -3.83 49.69
N LEU A 238 -8.16 -3.42 48.47
CA LEU A 238 -6.84 -2.80 48.23
C LEU A 238 -6.70 -1.59 49.14
N SER A 239 -5.72 -1.67 50.04
CA SER A 239 -5.28 -0.51 50.80
C SER A 239 -4.86 0.58 49.79
N PRO A 240 -5.06 1.86 50.08
CA PRO A 240 -4.67 2.96 49.21
C PRO A 240 -3.14 3.14 49.16
N GLU A 241 -2.42 2.04 49.02
CA GLU A 241 -0.99 2.04 48.73
C GLU A 241 -0.74 2.35 47.29
N ILE A 242 0.30 3.17 47.07
CA ILE A 242 0.55 3.85 45.78
C ILE A 242 0.83 2.88 44.63
N ASN A 243 0.99 1.60 44.83
CA ASN A 243 1.30 0.64 43.76
C ASN A 243 0.59 -0.73 43.88
N ALA A 244 -0.47 -0.80 44.70
CA ALA A 244 -1.15 -2.06 44.89
C ALA A 244 -2.02 -2.43 43.67
N LEU A 245 -1.73 -3.58 43.09
CA LEU A 245 -2.55 -4.21 42.04
C LEU A 245 -3.29 -5.41 42.65
N PRO A 246 -4.49 -5.74 42.12
CA PRO A 246 -5.21 -6.92 42.60
C PRO A 246 -4.35 -8.19 42.49
N PRO A 247 -4.23 -9.02 43.54
CA PRO A 247 -3.47 -10.27 43.53
C PRO A 247 -3.89 -11.21 42.40
N MET A 248 -5.17 -11.21 42.06
CA MET A 248 -5.71 -11.99 40.93
C MET A 248 -5.01 -11.74 39.59
N LEU A 249 -4.55 -10.50 39.31
CA LEU A 249 -3.84 -10.20 38.07
C LEU A 249 -2.48 -10.89 37.97
N THR A 250 -1.78 -11.02 39.11
CA THR A 250 -0.52 -11.76 39.22
C THR A 250 -0.76 -13.28 39.12
N GLU A 251 -1.86 -13.77 39.75
CA GLU A 251 -2.26 -15.17 39.66
C GLU A 251 -2.56 -15.60 38.23
N LEU A 252 -3.29 -14.80 37.44
CA LEU A 252 -3.57 -15.09 36.03
C LEU A 252 -2.31 -15.19 35.18
N GLY A 253 -1.30 -14.36 35.47
CA GLY A 253 0.01 -14.46 34.83
C GLY A 253 0.72 -15.78 35.13
N SER A 254 0.66 -16.23 36.38
CA SER A 254 1.25 -17.51 36.82
C SER A 254 0.54 -18.73 36.23
N VAL A 255 -0.79 -18.69 36.14
CA VAL A 255 -1.61 -19.72 35.47
C VAL A 255 -1.28 -19.84 34.01
N PHE A 256 -1.14 -18.71 33.30
CA PHE A 256 -0.69 -18.74 31.90
C PHE A 256 0.70 -19.39 31.76
N SER A 257 1.65 -18.99 32.60
CA SER A 257 3.01 -19.54 32.55
C SER A 257 3.03 -21.05 32.83
N ALA A 258 2.19 -21.53 33.72
CA ALA A 258 2.05 -22.97 34.01
C ALA A 258 1.45 -23.73 32.81
N ARG A 259 0.40 -23.18 32.18
CA ARG A 259 -0.22 -23.77 30.99
C ARG A 259 0.69 -23.75 29.77
N ASP A 260 1.42 -22.68 29.54
CA ASP A 260 2.42 -22.57 28.48
C ASP A 260 3.54 -23.64 28.65
N LYS A 261 4.01 -23.81 29.89
CA LYS A 261 4.99 -24.84 30.23
C LYS A 261 4.48 -26.26 30.02
N GLU A 262 3.21 -26.52 30.39
CA GLU A 262 2.53 -27.79 30.13
C GLU A 262 2.38 -28.06 28.63
N ALA A 263 1.94 -27.06 27.84
CA ALA A 263 1.84 -27.17 26.38
C ALA A 263 3.20 -27.42 25.73
N LYS A 264 4.25 -26.69 26.11
CA LYS A 264 5.63 -26.94 25.63
C LYS A 264 6.12 -28.35 25.96
N LYS A 265 5.77 -28.89 27.15
CA LYS A 265 6.11 -30.26 27.50
C LYS A 265 5.36 -31.29 26.65
N GLN A 266 4.08 -31.03 26.32
CA GLN A 266 3.29 -31.93 25.47
C GLN A 266 3.80 -31.95 24.03
N PHE A 267 4.30 -30.83 23.52
CA PHE A 267 4.86 -30.71 22.17
C PHE A 267 6.40 -30.60 22.18
N ALA A 268 7.07 -31.26 23.15
CA ALA A 268 8.51 -31.12 23.34
C ALA A 268 9.32 -31.42 22.08
N GLU A 269 8.99 -32.47 21.34
CA GLU A 269 9.67 -32.83 20.08
C GLU A 269 9.52 -31.74 19.01
N LEU A 270 8.36 -31.10 18.93
CA LEU A 270 8.12 -30.02 17.95
C LEU A 270 8.79 -28.71 18.38
N VAL A 271 8.89 -28.45 19.69
CA VAL A 271 9.67 -27.34 20.24
C VAL A 271 11.13 -27.53 19.91
N GLU A 272 11.70 -28.72 20.22
CA GLU A 272 13.10 -29.05 19.94
C GLU A 272 13.41 -28.95 18.44
N ALA A 273 12.50 -29.46 17.57
CA ALA A 273 12.65 -29.32 16.12
C ALA A 273 12.62 -27.86 15.65
N SER A 274 11.80 -27.02 16.28
CA SER A 274 11.73 -25.58 15.98
C SER A 274 13.00 -24.85 16.38
N ASP A 275 13.49 -25.13 17.59
CA ASP A 275 14.70 -24.51 18.13
C ASP A 275 15.95 -24.97 17.32
N THR A 276 16.06 -26.27 17.03
CA THR A 276 17.13 -26.83 16.19
C THR A 276 17.13 -26.20 14.80
N LEU A 277 15.95 -26.06 14.16
CA LEU A 277 15.88 -25.45 12.83
C LEU A 277 16.25 -23.96 12.86
N GLU A 278 16.06 -23.27 13.98
CA GLU A 278 16.44 -21.87 14.15
C GLU A 278 17.95 -21.70 14.37
N GLU A 279 18.58 -22.62 15.08
CA GLU A 279 20.01 -22.59 15.39
C GLU A 279 20.90 -23.16 14.26
N THR A 280 20.38 -24.07 13.44
CA THR A 280 21.12 -24.75 12.36
C THR A 280 21.89 -23.80 11.40
N PRO A 281 21.35 -22.62 10.99
CA PRO A 281 22.05 -21.72 10.08
C PRO A 281 23.15 -20.88 10.73
N GLU A 282 23.18 -20.74 12.05
CA GLU A 282 24.06 -19.78 12.74
C GLU A 282 25.56 -19.96 12.41
N PRO A 283 26.13 -21.19 12.44
CA PRO A 283 27.56 -21.36 12.11
C PRO A 283 27.91 -21.00 10.67
N LEU A 284 26.93 -21.20 9.74
CA LEU A 284 27.13 -20.83 8.34
C LEU A 284 26.98 -19.31 8.13
N ARG A 285 26.09 -18.65 8.88
CA ARG A 285 25.95 -17.19 8.87
C ARG A 285 27.19 -16.50 9.41
N GLU A 286 27.69 -16.93 10.57
CA GLU A 286 28.91 -16.39 11.15
C GLU A 286 30.07 -16.45 10.14
N LEU A 287 30.27 -17.60 9.48
CA LEU A 287 31.30 -17.74 8.44
C LEU A 287 31.06 -16.79 7.25
N LEU A 288 29.80 -16.65 6.81
CA LEU A 288 29.47 -15.75 5.69
C LEU A 288 29.69 -14.28 6.07
N ASP A 289 29.33 -13.89 7.28
CA ASP A 289 29.49 -12.53 7.77
C ASP A 289 30.98 -12.17 7.89
N GLU A 290 31.82 -13.07 8.44
CA GLU A 290 33.27 -12.90 8.44
C GLU A 290 33.83 -12.71 7.02
N LEU A 291 33.44 -13.59 6.07
CA LEU A 291 33.91 -13.48 4.68
C LEU A 291 33.42 -12.19 3.99
N LYS A 292 32.22 -11.72 4.32
CA LYS A 292 31.68 -10.47 3.79
C LYS A 292 32.42 -9.24 4.33
N GLU A 293 32.73 -9.24 5.63
CA GLU A 293 33.51 -8.16 6.26
C GLU A 293 34.90 -8.01 5.63
N GLU A 294 35.60 -9.12 5.29
CA GLU A 294 36.89 -9.08 4.63
C GLU A 294 36.86 -8.34 3.28
N VAL A 295 35.78 -8.44 2.53
CA VAL A 295 35.64 -7.81 1.18
C VAL A 295 34.88 -6.51 1.17
N LEU A 296 34.23 -6.13 2.28
CA LEU A 296 33.41 -4.91 2.38
C LEU A 296 34.24 -3.65 2.14
N ALA A 297 35.40 -3.55 2.78
CA ALA A 297 36.30 -2.40 2.62
C ALA A 297 36.70 -2.17 1.16
N THR A 298 36.88 -3.23 0.39
CA THR A 298 37.19 -3.14 -1.05
C THR A 298 35.99 -2.64 -1.86
N LYS A 299 34.78 -3.09 -1.50
CA LYS A 299 33.56 -2.58 -2.12
C LYS A 299 33.39 -1.07 -1.85
N GLU A 300 33.56 -0.66 -0.61
CA GLU A 300 33.43 0.75 -0.21
C GLU A 300 34.44 1.61 -0.96
N ALA A 301 35.72 1.21 -1.00
CA ALA A 301 36.75 1.91 -1.77
C ALA A 301 36.46 1.94 -3.28
N ALA A 302 35.85 0.88 -3.82
CA ALA A 302 35.47 0.82 -5.23
C ALA A 302 34.26 1.75 -5.56
N VAL A 303 33.28 1.83 -4.67
CA VAL A 303 32.15 2.74 -4.80
C VAL A 303 32.61 4.20 -4.69
N GLU A 304 33.52 4.49 -3.73
CA GLU A 304 34.12 5.81 -3.58
C GLU A 304 34.90 6.21 -4.85
N HIS A 305 35.80 5.32 -5.31
CA HIS A 305 36.55 5.53 -6.55
C HIS A 305 35.63 5.82 -7.74
N PHE A 306 34.56 5.04 -7.89
CA PHE A 306 33.58 5.26 -8.98
C PHE A 306 32.89 6.62 -8.89
N THR A 307 32.45 7.01 -7.69
CA THR A 307 31.78 8.28 -7.45
C THR A 307 32.69 9.48 -7.74
N LEU A 308 33.94 9.39 -7.30
CA LEU A 308 34.95 10.41 -7.55
C LEU A 308 35.33 10.49 -9.03
N GLU A 309 35.46 9.36 -9.70
CA GLU A 309 35.75 9.30 -11.13
C GLU A 309 34.59 9.86 -11.97
N GLU A 310 33.33 9.60 -11.62
CA GLU A 310 32.16 10.21 -12.25
C GLU A 310 32.16 11.74 -12.06
N GLY A 311 32.45 12.18 -10.84
CA GLY A 311 32.61 13.60 -10.51
C GLY A 311 33.73 14.24 -11.36
N ARG A 312 34.88 13.58 -11.43
CA ARG A 312 36.04 13.98 -12.23
C ARG A 312 35.68 14.12 -13.72
N GLN A 313 34.94 13.18 -14.28
CA GLN A 313 34.50 13.25 -15.68
C GLN A 313 33.54 14.43 -15.93
N LYS A 314 32.63 14.71 -14.99
CA LYS A 314 31.73 15.88 -15.06
C LYS A 314 32.53 17.19 -15.03
N LEU A 315 33.53 17.29 -14.17
CA LEU A 315 34.44 18.46 -14.11
C LEU A 315 35.21 18.63 -15.43
N LEU A 316 35.72 17.54 -16.00
CA LEU A 316 36.43 17.57 -17.31
C LEU A 316 35.50 17.98 -18.46
N GLN A 317 34.23 17.52 -18.45
CA GLN A 317 33.23 17.95 -19.42
C GLN A 317 32.87 19.42 -19.27
N ALA A 318 32.71 19.91 -18.03
CA ALA A 318 32.51 21.32 -17.75
C ALA A 318 33.69 22.16 -18.21
N ALA A 319 34.92 21.71 -17.92
CA ALA A 319 36.13 22.35 -18.41
C ALA A 319 36.25 22.37 -19.96
N ALA A 320 35.67 21.37 -20.64
CA ALA A 320 35.65 21.34 -22.12
C ALA A 320 34.62 22.31 -22.71
N SER A 321 33.54 22.60 -21.99
CA SER A 321 32.45 23.47 -22.42
C SER A 321 32.67 24.95 -22.08
N THR A 322 33.52 25.26 -21.09
CA THR A 322 33.82 26.63 -20.63
C THR A 322 34.75 27.35 -21.58
N HIS A 323 34.43 28.60 -21.88
CA HIS A 323 35.22 29.47 -22.76
C HIS A 323 36.27 30.30 -22.01
N ASP A 324 36.12 30.42 -20.67
CA ASP A 324 37.06 31.15 -19.83
C ASP A 324 38.32 30.31 -19.53
N PRO A 325 39.53 30.80 -19.85
CA PRO A 325 40.77 30.06 -19.65
C PRO A 325 41.12 29.81 -18.18
N GLU A 326 40.79 30.75 -17.28
CA GLU A 326 41.06 30.61 -15.82
C GLU A 326 40.15 29.54 -15.20
N GLU A 327 38.84 29.66 -15.43
CA GLU A 327 37.85 28.68 -14.97
C GLU A 327 38.15 27.27 -15.49
N LYS A 328 38.57 27.17 -16.76
CA LYS A 328 38.97 25.90 -17.38
C LYS A 328 40.19 25.28 -16.70
N ALA A 329 41.16 26.09 -16.28
CA ALA A 329 42.35 25.62 -15.59
C ALA A 329 42.03 25.15 -14.18
N ASP A 330 41.16 25.86 -13.45
CA ASP A 330 40.71 25.51 -12.12
C ASP A 330 39.89 24.22 -12.10
N LEU A 331 38.93 24.05 -13.02
CA LEU A 331 38.16 22.83 -13.17
C LEU A 331 39.02 21.60 -13.47
N ARG A 332 40.07 21.78 -14.30
CA ARG A 332 41.02 20.69 -14.57
C ARG A 332 41.87 20.33 -13.38
N LYS A 333 42.31 21.33 -12.61
CA LYS A 333 43.09 21.13 -11.39
C LYS A 333 42.26 20.39 -10.32
N GLU A 334 41.00 20.76 -10.17
CA GLU A 334 40.06 20.08 -9.28
C GLU A 334 39.81 18.64 -9.72
N ALA A 335 39.62 18.41 -11.04
CA ALA A 335 39.49 17.07 -11.61
C ALA A 335 40.75 16.21 -11.41
N GLU A 336 41.94 16.79 -11.42
CA GLU A 336 43.18 16.08 -11.18
C GLU A 336 43.39 15.75 -9.70
N ALA A 337 42.95 16.62 -8.79
CA ALA A 337 42.98 16.42 -7.35
C ALA A 337 41.99 15.31 -6.89
N SER A 338 40.92 15.08 -7.65
CA SER A 338 39.91 14.06 -7.37
C SER A 338 40.29 12.65 -7.87
N LYS A 339 41.50 12.46 -8.42
CA LYS A 339 41.96 11.17 -8.94
C LYS A 339 42.37 10.24 -7.79
N THR A 340 41.63 9.14 -7.64
CA THR A 340 41.94 8.05 -6.67
C THR A 340 42.42 6.80 -7.41
N PRO A 341 43.27 5.97 -6.80
CA PRO A 341 43.69 4.71 -7.39
C PRO A 341 42.51 3.71 -7.41
N GLU A 342 42.42 2.89 -8.44
CA GLU A 342 41.46 1.78 -8.47
C GLU A 342 41.87 0.74 -7.41
N PRO A 343 40.89 0.20 -6.64
CA PRO A 343 41.19 -0.84 -5.64
C PRO A 343 41.74 -2.11 -6.28
N ASP A 344 42.63 -2.78 -5.57
CA ASP A 344 43.16 -4.08 -5.99
C ASP A 344 42.20 -5.21 -5.62
N TYR A 345 41.30 -5.52 -6.54
CA TYR A 345 40.31 -6.57 -6.36
C TYR A 345 40.90 -7.98 -6.28
N VAL A 346 42.11 -8.22 -6.81
CA VAL A 346 42.70 -9.55 -6.84
C VAL A 346 43.30 -9.88 -5.48
N GLU A 347 43.97 -8.91 -4.86
CA GLU A 347 44.55 -9.10 -3.51
C GLU A 347 43.43 -9.20 -2.45
N SER A 348 42.42 -8.38 -2.55
CA SER A 348 41.32 -8.31 -1.55
C SER A 348 40.39 -9.53 -1.53
N ILE A 349 40.28 -10.30 -2.61
CA ILE A 349 39.46 -11.51 -2.63
C ILE A 349 40.20 -12.76 -2.18
N LYS A 350 41.55 -12.71 -2.11
CA LYS A 350 42.36 -13.88 -1.72
C LYS A 350 41.87 -14.56 -0.46
N PRO A 351 41.62 -13.86 0.68
CA PRO A 351 41.19 -14.52 1.91
C PRO A 351 39.90 -15.34 1.71
N VAL A 352 38.95 -14.79 0.95
CA VAL A 352 37.68 -15.48 0.66
C VAL A 352 37.87 -16.72 -0.20
N ILE A 353 38.77 -16.67 -1.20
CA ILE A 353 39.07 -17.81 -2.06
C ILE A 353 39.87 -18.89 -1.32
N GLU A 354 40.77 -18.52 -0.42
CA GLU A 354 41.51 -19.45 0.43
C GLU A 354 40.58 -20.24 1.37
N ARG A 355 39.53 -19.62 1.88
CA ARG A 355 38.50 -20.27 2.73
C ARG A 355 37.38 -20.95 1.93
N ARG A 356 37.51 -21.11 0.62
CA ARG A 356 36.51 -21.73 -0.25
C ARG A 356 36.11 -23.13 0.18
N ASP A 357 37.09 -23.98 0.50
CA ASP A 357 36.79 -25.36 0.87
C ASP A 357 36.09 -25.43 2.24
N GLU A 358 36.39 -24.52 3.15
CA GLU A 358 35.71 -24.36 4.43
C GLU A 358 34.25 -23.99 4.21
N LEU A 359 33.95 -22.99 3.35
CA LEU A 359 32.62 -22.60 3.01
C LEU A 359 31.81 -23.73 2.34
N ILE A 360 32.42 -24.48 1.41
CA ILE A 360 31.78 -25.63 0.75
C ILE A 360 31.42 -26.71 1.78
N GLN A 361 32.32 -26.99 2.73
CA GLN A 361 32.05 -27.97 3.79
C GLN A 361 30.97 -27.51 4.75
N ALA A 362 30.93 -26.23 5.11
CA ALA A 362 29.90 -25.64 5.95
C ALA A 362 28.51 -25.72 5.27
N VAL A 363 28.42 -25.38 3.97
CA VAL A 363 27.17 -25.50 3.18
C VAL A 363 26.73 -26.96 3.07
N ALA A 364 27.64 -27.90 2.81
CA ALA A 364 27.31 -29.32 2.71
C ALA A 364 26.82 -29.88 4.06
N LYS A 365 27.44 -29.46 5.17
CA LYS A 365 27.00 -29.82 6.52
C LYS A 365 25.62 -29.27 6.81
N TYR A 366 25.41 -27.98 6.57
CA TYR A 366 24.11 -27.33 6.74
C TYR A 366 23.00 -28.05 5.96
N ALA A 367 23.24 -28.34 4.68
CA ALA A 367 22.25 -29.04 3.85
C ALA A 367 21.90 -30.45 4.40
N LYS A 368 22.89 -31.14 4.97
CA LYS A 368 22.68 -32.44 5.62
C LYS A 368 21.88 -32.30 6.92
N ASP A 369 22.18 -31.28 7.72
CA ASP A 369 21.49 -31.03 8.99
C ASP A 369 20.03 -30.66 8.76
N ILE A 370 19.72 -29.88 7.70
CA ILE A 370 18.34 -29.62 7.25
C ILE A 370 17.60 -30.88 6.83
N GLU A 371 18.24 -31.82 6.13
CA GLU A 371 17.61 -33.11 5.75
C GLU A 371 17.31 -33.98 6.99
N ILE A 372 18.21 -33.98 7.96
CA ILE A 372 17.99 -34.68 9.24
C ILE A 372 16.79 -34.05 9.98
N ALA A 373 16.74 -32.72 10.06
CA ALA A 373 15.62 -31.99 10.65
C ALA A 373 14.30 -32.32 9.94
N ALA A 374 14.29 -32.38 8.61
CA ALA A 374 13.11 -32.76 7.82
C ALA A 374 12.61 -34.19 8.10
N ALA A 375 13.55 -35.12 8.26
CA ALA A 375 13.22 -36.53 8.58
C ALA A 375 12.66 -36.69 10.00
N GLY A 376 13.13 -35.87 10.96
CA GLY A 376 12.68 -35.88 12.35
C GLY A 376 11.30 -35.22 12.58
N LEU A 377 10.75 -34.48 11.61
CA LEU A 377 9.45 -33.82 11.75
C LEU A 377 8.28 -34.82 11.76
N HIS A 378 7.63 -34.99 12.91
CA HIS A 378 6.43 -35.80 13.07
C HIS A 378 5.18 -35.02 12.65
N LEU A 379 4.36 -35.57 11.72
CA LEU A 379 3.20 -34.88 11.13
C LEU A 379 1.89 -35.04 11.91
N ASP A 380 1.84 -35.99 12.84
CA ASP A 380 0.59 -36.40 13.50
C ASP A 380 0.28 -35.60 14.79
N THR A 381 1.05 -34.56 15.05
CA THR A 381 0.93 -33.74 16.26
C THR A 381 0.18 -32.44 15.99
N GLY A 382 -0.76 -32.09 16.89
CA GLY A 382 -1.46 -30.81 16.90
C GLY A 382 -2.78 -30.78 16.11
N THR A 383 -3.22 -29.56 15.82
CA THR A 383 -4.49 -29.30 15.09
C THR A 383 -4.37 -29.63 13.60
N GLU A 384 -5.49 -29.81 12.89
CA GLU A 384 -5.48 -30.04 11.44
C GLU A 384 -4.82 -28.91 10.64
N ALA A 385 -4.91 -27.66 11.11
CA ALA A 385 -4.21 -26.53 10.54
C ALA A 385 -2.69 -26.66 10.75
N ALA A 386 -2.25 -27.04 11.94
CA ALA A 386 -0.85 -27.29 12.26
C ALA A 386 -0.27 -28.42 11.43
N LYS A 387 -0.99 -29.54 11.29
CA LYS A 387 -0.58 -30.69 10.46
C LYS A 387 -0.35 -30.29 9.00
N LYS A 388 -1.22 -29.45 8.41
CA LYS A 388 -1.03 -28.92 7.07
C LYS A 388 0.25 -28.08 6.94
N MET A 389 0.50 -27.20 7.93
CA MET A 389 1.72 -26.38 7.95
C MET A 389 2.97 -27.25 8.10
N LEU A 390 2.94 -28.26 9.00
CA LEU A 390 4.04 -29.22 9.17
C LEU A 390 4.31 -30.01 7.90
N ALA A 391 3.27 -30.45 7.19
CA ALA A 391 3.42 -31.15 5.91
C ALA A 391 4.09 -30.25 4.85
N GLN A 392 3.72 -28.97 4.78
CA GLN A 392 4.36 -28.01 3.88
C GLN A 392 5.82 -27.79 4.23
N VAL A 393 6.15 -27.57 5.51
CA VAL A 393 7.54 -27.39 5.97
C VAL A 393 8.35 -28.64 5.64
N ARG A 394 7.84 -29.83 5.97
CA ARG A 394 8.49 -31.12 5.66
C ARG A 394 8.77 -31.33 4.19
N GLN A 395 7.89 -30.85 3.30
CA GLN A 395 8.11 -30.89 1.85
C GLN A 395 9.16 -29.87 1.41
N GLN A 396 9.14 -28.66 1.95
CA GLN A 396 10.01 -27.55 1.53
C GLN A 396 11.45 -27.67 2.04
N LEU A 397 11.68 -28.31 3.20
CA LEU A 397 13.04 -28.47 3.76
C LEU A 397 14.02 -29.25 2.84
N PRO A 398 13.65 -30.42 2.22
CA PRO A 398 14.53 -31.08 1.28
C PRO A 398 14.78 -30.27 0.00
N GLU A 399 13.78 -29.51 -0.48
CA GLU A 399 13.93 -28.58 -1.61
C GLU A 399 14.96 -27.49 -1.29
N HIS A 400 14.88 -26.93 -0.09
CA HIS A 400 15.84 -25.96 0.42
C HIS A 400 17.26 -26.57 0.55
N ALA A 401 17.38 -27.77 1.10
CA ALA A 401 18.66 -28.47 1.18
C ALA A 401 19.27 -28.73 -0.21
N ALA A 402 18.44 -29.07 -1.20
CA ALA A 402 18.88 -29.26 -2.58
C ALA A 402 19.35 -27.93 -3.21
N GLU A 403 18.66 -26.81 -2.96
CA GLU A 403 19.08 -25.48 -3.39
C GLU A 403 20.42 -25.08 -2.77
N MET A 404 20.61 -25.34 -1.47
CA MET A 404 21.90 -25.12 -0.79
C MET A 404 23.03 -25.96 -1.38
N ARG A 405 22.77 -27.20 -1.79
CA ARG A 405 23.78 -28.01 -2.52
C ARG A 405 24.06 -27.46 -3.91
N ALA A 406 23.04 -26.96 -4.61
CA ALA A 406 23.25 -26.33 -5.92
C ALA A 406 24.15 -25.09 -5.83
N SER A 407 24.12 -24.35 -4.72
CA SER A 407 25.02 -23.22 -4.51
C SER A 407 26.49 -23.65 -4.46
N ILE A 408 26.82 -24.88 -4.04
CA ILE A 408 28.19 -25.40 -4.07
C ILE A 408 28.72 -25.45 -5.51
N GLU A 409 27.92 -25.90 -6.47
CA GLU A 409 28.34 -25.92 -7.88
C GLU A 409 28.48 -24.51 -8.45
N GLN A 410 27.64 -23.57 -8.00
CA GLN A 410 27.75 -22.17 -8.37
C GLN A 410 29.03 -21.54 -7.79
N LEU A 411 29.38 -21.84 -6.53
CA LEU A 411 30.64 -21.40 -5.90
C LEU A 411 31.86 -21.89 -6.69
N LYS A 412 31.85 -23.16 -7.12
CA LYS A 412 32.94 -23.75 -7.92
C LYS A 412 33.05 -23.12 -9.30
N ALA A 413 31.93 -22.76 -9.93
CA ALA A 413 31.86 -22.18 -11.26
C ALA A 413 32.04 -20.65 -11.28
N TRP A 414 32.02 -19.99 -10.12
CA TRP A 414 32.09 -18.54 -10.02
C TRP A 414 33.45 -18.01 -10.47
N ARG A 415 33.43 -16.88 -11.17
CA ARG A 415 34.62 -16.18 -11.68
C ARG A 415 34.50 -14.68 -11.47
N GLN A 416 35.53 -14.09 -10.88
CA GLN A 416 35.64 -12.67 -10.62
C GLN A 416 35.70 -11.82 -11.90
N ASP A 417 36.39 -12.33 -12.94
CA ASP A 417 36.72 -11.63 -14.20
C ASP A 417 35.54 -11.57 -15.20
N LYS A 418 34.44 -12.26 -14.91
CA LYS A 418 33.28 -12.30 -15.81
C LYS A 418 32.56 -10.95 -15.84
N THR A 419 32.53 -10.32 -17.02
CA THR A 419 31.82 -9.03 -17.23
C THR A 419 30.31 -9.17 -17.07
N VAL A 420 29.67 -8.15 -16.49
CA VAL A 420 28.21 -8.08 -16.36
C VAL A 420 27.62 -7.55 -17.67
N SER A 421 26.75 -8.33 -18.30
CA SER A 421 26.04 -7.91 -19.52
C SER A 421 24.88 -6.97 -19.18
N ILE A 422 24.56 -6.02 -20.07
CA ILE A 422 23.33 -5.21 -19.93
C ILE A 422 22.09 -6.11 -19.88
N PHE A 423 22.07 -7.20 -20.60
CA PHE A 423 20.97 -8.16 -20.58
C PHE A 423 20.80 -8.80 -19.19
N SER A 424 21.90 -9.11 -18.48
CA SER A 424 21.83 -9.59 -17.10
C SER A 424 21.30 -8.54 -16.13
N VAL A 425 21.57 -7.27 -16.35
CA VAL A 425 20.99 -6.15 -15.57
C VAL A 425 19.48 -6.04 -15.80
N ILE A 426 19.04 -6.10 -17.05
CA ILE A 426 17.62 -6.09 -17.41
C ILE A 426 16.89 -7.28 -16.76
N THR A 427 17.48 -8.48 -16.84
CA THR A 427 16.89 -9.67 -16.21
C THR A 427 16.90 -9.58 -14.69
N ALA A 428 17.94 -9.05 -14.08
CA ALA A 428 18.03 -8.82 -12.63
C ALA A 428 16.94 -7.84 -12.13
N PHE A 429 16.64 -6.81 -12.91
CA PHE A 429 15.58 -5.86 -12.59
C PHE A 429 14.19 -6.47 -12.83
N PHE A 430 13.87 -6.90 -14.05
CA PHE A 430 12.50 -7.32 -14.40
C PHE A 430 12.08 -8.66 -13.80
N PHE A 431 13.02 -9.57 -13.55
CA PHE A 431 12.76 -10.91 -13.01
C PHE A 431 13.39 -11.13 -11.63
N GLY A 432 14.05 -10.10 -11.08
CA GLY A 432 14.57 -10.13 -9.72
C GLY A 432 13.45 -10.29 -8.70
N THR A 433 13.68 -11.16 -7.72
CA THR A 433 12.71 -11.50 -6.67
C THR A 433 12.91 -10.72 -5.38
N ASN A 434 14.00 -9.95 -5.28
CA ASN A 434 14.36 -9.20 -4.09
C ASN A 434 14.45 -7.71 -4.42
N TRP A 435 13.71 -6.90 -3.69
CA TRP A 435 13.93 -5.46 -3.59
C TRP A 435 14.48 -5.20 -2.20
N LEU A 436 15.74 -4.89 -2.13
CA LEU A 436 16.47 -4.64 -0.89
C LEU A 436 17.28 -3.36 -1.05
N THR A 437 17.01 -2.39 -0.24
CA THR A 437 17.62 -1.06 -0.27
C THR A 437 18.23 -0.74 1.08
N ASN A 438 19.23 0.14 1.11
CA ASN A 438 20.01 0.46 2.31
C ASN A 438 20.71 -0.75 2.95
N SER A 439 21.08 -1.73 2.13
CA SER A 439 21.87 -2.86 2.59
C SER A 439 23.35 -2.48 2.78
N SER A 440 23.95 -2.93 3.87
CA SER A 440 25.41 -2.78 4.08
C SER A 440 26.22 -3.45 2.97
N TRP A 441 25.66 -4.50 2.35
CA TRP A 441 26.37 -5.34 1.39
C TRP A 441 26.10 -4.93 -0.06
N GLN A 442 24.84 -4.97 -0.51
CA GLN A 442 24.43 -4.64 -1.88
C GLN A 442 22.94 -4.35 -1.94
N ASP A 443 22.59 -3.33 -2.70
CA ASP A 443 21.21 -3.03 -3.04
C ASP A 443 20.73 -3.85 -4.23
N PHE A 444 19.52 -4.39 -4.14
CA PHE A 444 18.89 -5.17 -5.20
C PHE A 444 17.55 -4.58 -5.58
N PHE A 445 17.33 -4.38 -6.86
CA PHE A 445 16.15 -3.72 -7.41
C PHE A 445 15.30 -4.70 -8.23
N GLY A 446 14.81 -5.75 -7.58
CA GLY A 446 13.94 -6.74 -8.22
C GLY A 446 12.50 -6.28 -8.31
N PHE A 447 11.96 -6.22 -9.53
CA PHE A 447 10.63 -5.68 -9.82
C PHE A 447 9.47 -6.63 -9.44
N VAL A 448 9.71 -7.96 -9.43
CA VAL A 448 8.66 -8.99 -9.29
C VAL A 448 7.84 -8.87 -8.01
N PRO A 449 8.40 -8.65 -6.81
CA PRO A 449 7.60 -8.54 -5.58
C PRO A 449 6.58 -7.39 -5.63
N LEU A 450 7.01 -6.24 -6.16
CA LEU A 450 6.19 -5.04 -6.26
C LEU A 450 5.07 -5.21 -7.29
N LEU A 451 5.39 -5.85 -8.43
CA LEU A 451 4.42 -6.19 -9.45
C LEU A 451 3.38 -7.18 -8.92
N ALA A 452 3.82 -8.25 -8.24
CA ALA A 452 2.93 -9.26 -7.68
C ALA A 452 1.95 -8.66 -6.68
N GLY A 453 2.42 -7.84 -5.74
CA GLY A 453 1.57 -7.14 -4.78
C GLY A 453 0.56 -6.21 -5.48
N SER A 454 1.02 -5.38 -6.43
CA SER A 454 0.14 -4.49 -7.19
C SER A 454 -0.94 -5.24 -7.97
N MET A 455 -0.58 -6.35 -8.62
CA MET A 455 -1.51 -7.16 -9.42
C MET A 455 -2.57 -7.86 -8.56
N VAL A 456 -2.18 -8.45 -7.43
CA VAL A 456 -3.13 -9.12 -6.53
C VAL A 456 -4.10 -8.11 -5.93
N ILE A 457 -3.62 -6.98 -5.43
CA ILE A 457 -4.48 -5.92 -4.87
C ILE A 457 -5.43 -5.36 -5.92
N ALA A 458 -4.94 -5.09 -7.14
CA ALA A 458 -5.76 -4.61 -8.23
C ALA A 458 -6.84 -5.65 -8.65
N LEU A 459 -6.49 -6.93 -8.67
CA LEU A 459 -7.43 -8.01 -8.96
C LEU A 459 -8.54 -8.07 -7.90
N ILE A 460 -8.20 -8.03 -6.61
CA ILE A 460 -9.17 -8.01 -5.52
C ILE A 460 -10.12 -6.82 -5.68
N ALA A 461 -9.56 -5.63 -5.91
CA ALA A 461 -10.35 -4.41 -6.06
C ALA A 461 -11.34 -4.51 -7.23
N ILE A 462 -10.92 -4.99 -8.39
CA ILE A 462 -11.77 -5.13 -9.56
C ILE A 462 -12.84 -6.21 -9.39
N VAL A 463 -12.49 -7.34 -8.77
CA VAL A 463 -13.45 -8.42 -8.49
C VAL A 463 -14.58 -7.94 -7.58
N ILE A 464 -14.30 -7.06 -6.63
CA ILE A 464 -15.29 -6.47 -5.72
C ILE A 464 -16.04 -5.30 -6.41
N ALA A 465 -15.31 -4.36 -7.04
CA ALA A 465 -15.89 -3.15 -7.59
C ALA A 465 -16.78 -3.40 -8.80
N THR A 466 -16.41 -4.35 -9.68
CA THR A 466 -17.17 -4.59 -10.93
C THR A 466 -18.60 -5.00 -10.69
N PRO A 467 -18.92 -6.05 -9.91
CA PRO A 467 -20.31 -6.44 -9.68
C PRO A 467 -21.11 -5.33 -8.97
N LEU A 468 -20.50 -4.64 -8.01
CA LEU A 468 -21.17 -3.56 -7.27
C LEU A 468 -21.52 -2.38 -8.17
N SER A 469 -20.55 -1.90 -8.95
CA SER A 469 -20.77 -0.73 -9.83
C SER A 469 -21.72 -1.03 -10.99
N VAL A 470 -21.57 -2.20 -11.63
CA VAL A 470 -22.42 -2.59 -12.76
C VAL A 470 -23.86 -2.86 -12.29
N ALA A 471 -24.04 -3.56 -11.16
CA ALA A 471 -25.37 -3.77 -10.59
C ALA A 471 -26.04 -2.45 -10.19
N ALA A 472 -25.31 -1.55 -9.55
CA ALA A 472 -25.80 -0.22 -9.20
C ALA A 472 -26.17 0.59 -10.46
N ALA A 473 -25.34 0.56 -11.52
CA ALA A 473 -25.62 1.24 -12.79
C ALA A 473 -26.87 0.68 -13.48
N ILE A 474 -27.03 -0.65 -13.53
CA ILE A 474 -28.23 -1.29 -14.09
C ILE A 474 -29.46 -0.93 -13.27
N TYR A 475 -29.38 -0.97 -11.93
CA TYR A 475 -30.47 -0.61 -11.06
C TYR A 475 -30.90 0.85 -11.26
N THR A 476 -29.96 1.77 -11.18
CA THR A 476 -30.21 3.21 -11.30
C THR A 476 -30.75 3.57 -12.69
N ASN A 477 -30.21 2.94 -13.74
CA ASN A 477 -30.62 3.21 -15.12
C ASN A 477 -32.01 2.67 -15.41
N GLN A 478 -32.31 1.39 -15.03
CA GLN A 478 -33.47 0.66 -15.54
C GLN A 478 -34.60 0.49 -14.52
N PHE A 479 -34.33 0.46 -13.22
CA PHE A 479 -35.32 0.09 -12.20
C PHE A 479 -35.64 1.21 -11.22
N ALA A 480 -34.69 2.10 -10.93
CA ALA A 480 -34.87 3.14 -9.93
C ALA A 480 -35.91 4.21 -10.36
N SER A 481 -36.73 4.62 -9.42
CA SER A 481 -37.62 5.80 -9.58
C SER A 481 -36.76 7.08 -9.58
N ASP A 482 -37.37 8.20 -10.07
CA ASP A 482 -36.65 9.47 -10.15
C ASP A 482 -36.12 9.95 -8.78
N ARG A 483 -36.90 9.73 -7.71
CA ARG A 483 -36.47 10.05 -6.33
C ARG A 483 -35.29 9.20 -5.88
N GLU A 484 -35.26 7.91 -6.22
CA GLU A 484 -34.14 7.02 -5.90
C GLU A 484 -32.89 7.41 -6.68
N LYS A 485 -33.00 7.80 -7.95
CA LYS A 485 -31.90 8.31 -8.77
C LYS A 485 -31.30 9.58 -8.18
N GLU A 486 -32.16 10.54 -7.77
CA GLU A 486 -31.73 11.78 -7.13
C GLU A 486 -30.98 11.54 -5.79
N PHE A 487 -31.23 10.41 -5.13
CA PHE A 487 -30.53 10.05 -3.89
C PHE A 487 -29.28 9.21 -4.14
N ILE A 488 -29.36 8.14 -4.95
CA ILE A 488 -28.28 7.17 -5.14
C ILE A 488 -27.08 7.79 -5.86
N LYS A 489 -27.30 8.57 -6.92
CA LYS A 489 -26.20 9.16 -7.69
C LYS A 489 -25.31 10.07 -6.83
N PRO A 490 -25.84 11.06 -6.10
CA PRO A 490 -25.01 11.89 -5.24
C PRO A 490 -24.30 11.11 -4.14
N VAL A 491 -24.92 10.05 -3.59
CA VAL A 491 -24.28 9.21 -2.58
C VAL A 491 -23.07 8.46 -3.14
N ILE A 492 -23.19 7.89 -4.34
CA ILE A 492 -22.07 7.22 -5.01
C ILE A 492 -20.98 8.25 -5.37
N GLU A 493 -21.35 9.41 -5.90
CA GLU A 493 -20.42 10.48 -6.25
C GLU A 493 -19.71 11.06 -5.01
N PHE A 494 -20.40 11.11 -3.86
CA PHE A 494 -19.82 11.57 -2.59
C PHE A 494 -18.61 10.71 -2.15
N ILE A 495 -18.65 9.41 -2.41
CA ILE A 495 -17.49 8.51 -2.12
C ILE A 495 -16.24 9.00 -2.86
N GLN A 496 -16.40 9.52 -4.07
CA GLN A 496 -15.27 10.04 -4.86
C GLN A 496 -14.65 11.32 -4.27
N ALA A 497 -15.44 12.08 -3.49
CA ALA A 497 -14.97 13.29 -2.84
C ALA A 497 -14.10 13.02 -1.60
N ILE A 498 -14.11 11.79 -1.06
CA ILE A 498 -13.32 11.42 0.12
C ILE A 498 -11.83 11.35 -0.29
N PRO A 499 -10.93 12.11 0.37
CA PRO A 499 -9.51 12.01 0.10
C PRO A 499 -8.97 10.60 0.35
N SER A 500 -8.09 10.10 -0.54
CA SER A 500 -7.53 8.73 -0.45
C SER A 500 -6.79 8.47 0.86
N VAL A 501 -6.11 9.49 1.41
CA VAL A 501 -5.44 9.41 2.72
C VAL A 501 -6.43 9.12 3.84
N VAL A 502 -7.61 9.75 3.83
CA VAL A 502 -8.68 9.52 4.81
C VAL A 502 -9.20 8.09 4.73
N LEU A 503 -9.42 7.59 3.50
CA LEU A 503 -9.80 6.18 3.30
C LEU A 503 -8.73 5.22 3.81
N GLY A 504 -7.45 5.51 3.56
CA GLY A 504 -6.34 4.75 4.11
C GLY A 504 -6.36 4.73 5.65
N PHE A 505 -6.66 5.86 6.28
CA PHE A 505 -6.78 5.95 7.73
C PHE A 505 -7.95 5.12 8.28
N ILE A 506 -9.11 5.14 7.61
CA ILE A 506 -10.25 4.28 7.93
C ILE A 506 -9.86 2.80 7.77
N GLY A 507 -9.04 2.48 6.76
CA GLY A 507 -8.52 1.14 6.54
C GLY A 507 -7.64 0.62 7.67
N ILE A 508 -6.79 1.48 8.25
CA ILE A 508 -5.95 1.12 9.40
C ILE A 508 -6.78 0.97 10.66
N SER A 509 -7.65 1.96 10.95
CA SER A 509 -8.28 2.09 12.27
C SER A 509 -9.62 1.37 12.40
N LEU A 510 -10.29 1.02 11.30
CA LEU A 510 -11.61 0.40 11.34
C LEU A 510 -11.66 -0.90 10.51
N VAL A 511 -11.36 -0.83 9.20
CA VAL A 511 -11.59 -1.96 8.28
C VAL A 511 -10.64 -3.11 8.59
N GLY A 512 -9.37 -2.84 8.88
CA GLY A 512 -8.37 -3.86 9.23
C GLY A 512 -8.73 -4.61 10.52
N ASP A 513 -9.15 -3.89 11.55
CA ASP A 513 -9.56 -4.49 12.81
C ASP A 513 -10.86 -5.27 12.65
N LEU A 514 -11.84 -4.73 11.90
CA LEU A 514 -13.10 -5.43 11.60
C LEU A 514 -12.85 -6.74 10.83
N ILE A 515 -12.00 -6.74 9.81
CA ILE A 515 -11.65 -7.96 9.05
C ILE A 515 -11.00 -8.98 9.97
N LYS A 516 -10.08 -8.55 10.84
CA LYS A 516 -9.38 -9.42 11.79
C LYS A 516 -10.35 -10.02 12.79
N GLU A 517 -11.24 -9.23 13.38
CA GLU A 517 -12.25 -9.68 14.33
C GLU A 517 -13.23 -10.67 13.68
N MET A 518 -13.79 -10.33 12.53
CA MET A 518 -14.67 -11.21 11.76
C MET A 518 -13.99 -12.53 11.39
N SER A 519 -12.71 -12.52 11.08
CA SER A 519 -11.96 -13.73 10.73
C SER A 519 -11.82 -14.72 11.90
N GLY A 520 -11.94 -14.24 13.14
CA GLY A 520 -11.96 -15.06 14.34
C GLY A 520 -13.28 -15.78 14.62
N TRP A 521 -14.35 -15.48 13.87
CA TRP A 521 -15.65 -16.12 14.09
C TRP A 521 -15.64 -17.59 13.66
N ALA A 522 -16.09 -18.47 14.53
CA ALA A 522 -16.04 -19.94 14.32
C ALA A 522 -16.72 -20.40 13.02
N TRP A 523 -17.79 -19.74 12.58
CA TRP A 523 -18.50 -20.09 11.35
C TRP A 523 -17.77 -19.67 10.05
N LEU A 524 -16.75 -18.82 10.14
CA LEU A 524 -15.89 -18.41 9.03
C LEU A 524 -14.56 -19.18 8.99
N SER A 525 -14.27 -20.03 9.96
CA SER A 525 -13.01 -20.78 10.09
C SER A 525 -12.73 -21.74 8.91
N TRP A 526 -13.75 -22.05 8.09
CA TRP A 526 -13.61 -22.85 6.89
C TRP A 526 -12.98 -22.09 5.70
N LEU A 527 -12.93 -20.74 5.78
CA LEU A 527 -12.32 -19.94 4.72
C LEU A 527 -10.80 -20.06 4.76
N PRO A 528 -10.15 -20.32 3.60
CA PRO A 528 -8.69 -20.36 3.53
C PRO A 528 -8.07 -19.03 3.96
N GLY A 529 -7.07 -19.10 4.85
CA GLY A 529 -6.38 -17.92 5.37
C GLY A 529 -7.00 -17.31 6.62
N PHE A 530 -8.10 -17.88 7.14
CA PHE A 530 -8.68 -17.50 8.42
C PHE A 530 -8.19 -18.41 9.56
N PRO A 531 -7.96 -17.84 10.77
CA PRO A 531 -8.05 -16.43 11.14
C PRO A 531 -6.92 -15.59 10.54
N VAL A 532 -7.25 -14.35 10.15
CA VAL A 532 -6.30 -13.41 9.55
C VAL A 532 -5.29 -12.94 10.61
N GLN A 533 -4.01 -13.13 10.33
CA GLN A 533 -2.92 -12.80 11.25
C GLN A 533 -2.65 -11.28 11.26
N GLU A 534 -2.50 -10.71 10.05
CA GLU A 534 -2.12 -9.32 9.83
C GLU A 534 -3.34 -8.48 9.46
N ARG A 535 -3.60 -7.40 10.21
CA ARG A 535 -4.69 -6.47 9.91
C ARG A 535 -4.45 -5.64 8.64
N LEU A 536 -3.16 -5.36 8.34
CA LEU A 536 -2.75 -4.67 7.13
C LEU A 536 -2.33 -5.71 6.09
N ASN A 537 -3.14 -5.88 5.07
CA ASN A 537 -2.97 -6.94 4.07
C ASN A 537 -3.58 -6.53 2.72
N MET A 538 -3.31 -7.34 1.69
CA MET A 538 -3.79 -7.10 0.34
C MET A 538 -5.32 -7.05 0.23
N PHE A 539 -6.06 -7.83 1.02
CA PHE A 539 -7.51 -7.84 0.99
C PHE A 539 -8.10 -6.54 1.52
N ASN A 540 -7.59 -6.03 2.64
CA ASN A 540 -7.97 -4.73 3.19
C ASN A 540 -7.73 -3.60 2.17
N ALA A 541 -6.52 -3.56 1.58
CA ALA A 541 -6.19 -2.60 0.53
C ALA A 541 -7.13 -2.73 -0.68
N GLY A 542 -7.40 -3.96 -1.14
CA GLY A 542 -8.30 -4.24 -2.26
C GLY A 542 -9.75 -3.79 -2.01
N CYS A 543 -10.28 -3.97 -0.79
CA CYS A 543 -11.61 -3.50 -0.40
C CYS A 543 -11.74 -1.98 -0.49
N LEU A 544 -10.75 -1.25 0.01
CA LEU A 544 -10.76 0.22 -0.04
C LEU A 544 -10.58 0.76 -1.45
N LEU A 545 -9.71 0.13 -2.24
CA LEU A 545 -9.57 0.48 -3.65
C LEU A 545 -10.84 0.17 -4.45
N ALA A 546 -11.53 -0.92 -4.12
CA ALA A 546 -12.84 -1.21 -4.72
C ALA A 546 -13.83 -0.09 -4.45
N LEU A 547 -13.90 0.38 -3.19
CA LEU A 547 -14.78 1.49 -2.82
C LEU A 547 -14.48 2.76 -3.63
N MET A 548 -13.20 3.06 -3.88
CA MET A 548 -12.79 4.21 -4.71
C MET A 548 -13.06 4.02 -6.21
N ALA A 549 -13.02 2.78 -6.70
CA ALA A 549 -13.24 2.47 -8.11
C ALA A 549 -14.74 2.49 -8.48
N VAL A 550 -15.61 2.11 -7.53
CA VAL A 550 -17.07 2.00 -7.74
C VAL A 550 -17.68 3.26 -8.37
N PRO A 551 -17.46 4.50 -7.89
CA PRO A 551 -18.08 5.68 -8.49
C PRO A 551 -17.69 5.87 -9.96
N THR A 552 -16.40 5.71 -10.28
CA THR A 552 -15.90 5.87 -11.65
C THR A 552 -16.49 4.81 -12.60
N MET A 553 -16.48 3.55 -12.15
CA MET A 553 -17.02 2.44 -12.93
C MET A 553 -18.55 2.54 -13.07
N PHE A 554 -19.26 3.00 -12.03
CA PHE A 554 -20.68 3.22 -12.01
C PHE A 554 -21.07 4.27 -13.06
N SER A 555 -20.47 5.46 -13.03
CA SER A 555 -20.82 6.55 -13.95
C SER A 555 -20.58 6.15 -15.40
N LEU A 556 -19.45 5.53 -15.70
CA LEU A 556 -19.14 5.08 -17.06
C LEU A 556 -20.01 3.92 -17.53
N ALA A 557 -20.38 3.00 -16.64
CA ALA A 557 -21.31 1.91 -16.96
C ALA A 557 -22.74 2.43 -17.18
N GLU A 558 -23.18 3.39 -16.37
CA GLU A 558 -24.48 4.05 -16.55
C GLU A 558 -24.55 4.80 -17.88
N ASP A 559 -23.49 5.54 -18.24
CA ASP A 559 -23.38 6.21 -19.54
C ASP A 559 -23.46 5.20 -20.70
N ALA A 560 -22.79 4.05 -20.56
CA ALA A 560 -22.88 3.00 -21.55
C ALA A 560 -24.28 2.42 -21.72
N LEU A 561 -25.01 2.25 -20.62
CA LEU A 561 -26.40 1.80 -20.63
C LEU A 561 -27.34 2.87 -21.23
N ASN A 562 -27.11 4.14 -20.93
CA ASN A 562 -27.89 5.26 -21.49
C ASN A 562 -27.67 5.43 -23.00
N ASN A 563 -26.55 5.03 -23.54
CA ASN A 563 -26.24 5.12 -24.98
C ASN A 563 -26.84 3.99 -25.81
N VAL A 564 -27.58 3.03 -25.22
CA VAL A 564 -28.30 1.99 -25.96
C VAL A 564 -29.51 2.63 -26.67
N PRO A 565 -29.62 2.47 -28.00
CA PRO A 565 -30.74 3.08 -28.74
C PRO A 565 -32.11 2.61 -28.24
N GLN A 566 -33.03 3.51 -27.99
CA GLN A 566 -34.40 3.23 -27.53
C GLN A 566 -35.12 2.24 -28.47
N ALA A 567 -34.86 2.27 -29.76
CA ALA A 567 -35.40 1.34 -30.72
C ALA A 567 -35.22 -0.14 -30.39
N TYR A 568 -34.11 -0.51 -29.68
CA TYR A 568 -33.90 -1.88 -29.24
C TYR A 568 -34.80 -2.27 -28.09
N VAL A 569 -35.11 -1.31 -27.20
CA VAL A 569 -36.04 -1.48 -26.08
C VAL A 569 -37.46 -1.62 -26.63
N ASP A 570 -37.84 -0.72 -27.51
CA ASP A 570 -39.19 -0.71 -28.14
C ASP A 570 -39.43 -2.01 -28.94
N ALA A 571 -38.42 -2.51 -29.66
CA ALA A 571 -38.51 -3.78 -30.39
C ALA A 571 -38.66 -4.98 -29.42
N SER A 572 -37.99 -4.99 -28.30
CA SER A 572 -38.12 -6.03 -27.27
C SER A 572 -39.52 -6.02 -26.65
N ASP A 573 -40.04 -4.83 -26.33
CA ASP A 573 -41.37 -4.67 -25.75
C ASP A 573 -42.45 -5.08 -26.75
N ALA A 574 -42.29 -4.77 -28.06
CA ALA A 574 -43.19 -5.21 -29.12
C ALA A 574 -43.26 -6.73 -29.26
N LEU A 575 -42.21 -7.46 -28.90
CA LEU A 575 -42.16 -8.92 -28.84
C LEU A 575 -42.73 -9.50 -27.53
N GLY A 576 -43.20 -8.67 -26.61
CA GLY A 576 -43.80 -9.06 -25.35
C GLY A 576 -42.79 -9.49 -24.28
N ALA A 577 -41.53 -9.06 -24.39
CA ALA A 577 -40.51 -9.35 -23.39
C ALA A 577 -40.83 -8.61 -22.08
N THR A 578 -40.53 -9.26 -20.95
CA THR A 578 -40.59 -8.60 -19.64
C THR A 578 -39.42 -7.64 -19.46
N LYS A 579 -39.59 -6.63 -18.61
CA LYS A 579 -38.54 -5.64 -18.30
C LYS A 579 -37.18 -6.29 -17.94
N LEU A 580 -37.18 -7.36 -17.13
CA LEU A 580 -35.99 -8.12 -16.81
C LEU A 580 -35.36 -8.79 -18.04
N GLN A 581 -36.17 -9.36 -18.92
CA GLN A 581 -35.70 -9.98 -20.15
C GLN A 581 -35.08 -8.94 -21.09
N THR A 582 -35.69 -7.78 -21.24
CA THR A 582 -35.17 -6.65 -22.04
C THR A 582 -33.81 -6.21 -21.47
N VAL A 583 -33.69 -6.02 -20.15
CA VAL A 583 -32.47 -5.58 -19.52
C VAL A 583 -31.31 -6.60 -19.75
N PHE A 584 -31.52 -7.86 -19.41
CA PHE A 584 -30.41 -8.85 -19.43
C PHE A 584 -30.15 -9.44 -20.83
N ARG A 585 -31.11 -9.42 -21.76
CA ARG A 585 -30.95 -10.00 -23.10
C ARG A 585 -30.72 -8.98 -24.21
N VAL A 586 -31.04 -7.71 -23.95
CA VAL A 586 -30.94 -6.63 -24.98
C VAL A 586 -30.02 -5.51 -24.49
N ILE A 587 -30.36 -4.85 -23.38
CA ILE A 587 -29.66 -3.63 -22.94
C ILE A 587 -28.25 -3.93 -22.48
N VAL A 588 -28.06 -4.87 -21.53
CA VAL A 588 -26.74 -5.20 -20.98
C VAL A 588 -25.79 -5.74 -22.06
N PRO A 589 -26.19 -6.71 -22.94
CA PRO A 589 -25.35 -7.12 -24.04
C PRO A 589 -25.01 -6.01 -25.04
N ALA A 590 -25.95 -5.09 -25.33
CA ALA A 590 -25.71 -3.97 -26.21
C ALA A 590 -24.74 -2.93 -25.58
N ALA A 591 -24.76 -2.76 -24.26
CA ALA A 591 -23.88 -1.88 -23.51
C ALA A 591 -22.55 -2.54 -23.08
N LEU A 592 -22.35 -3.84 -23.38
CA LEU A 592 -21.22 -4.64 -22.84
C LEU A 592 -19.86 -4.03 -23.14
N SER A 593 -19.67 -3.47 -24.33
CA SER A 593 -18.41 -2.81 -24.71
C SER A 593 -18.09 -1.60 -23.82
N GLY A 594 -19.11 -0.79 -23.54
CA GLY A 594 -18.97 0.37 -22.66
C GLY A 594 -18.75 -0.04 -21.19
N ILE A 595 -19.46 -1.08 -20.73
CA ILE A 595 -19.25 -1.65 -19.39
C ILE A 595 -17.83 -2.22 -19.26
N ALA A 596 -17.33 -2.97 -20.25
CA ALA A 596 -15.97 -3.48 -20.25
C ALA A 596 -14.93 -2.34 -20.24
N ALA A 597 -15.18 -1.27 -20.97
CA ALA A 597 -14.32 -0.08 -20.93
C ALA A 597 -14.34 0.61 -19.56
N ALA A 598 -15.51 0.69 -18.91
CA ALA A 598 -15.63 1.24 -17.57
C ALA A 598 -14.79 0.43 -16.55
N VAL A 599 -14.82 -0.91 -16.65
CA VAL A 599 -14.00 -1.80 -15.80
C VAL A 599 -12.50 -1.58 -16.05
N LEU A 600 -12.06 -1.51 -17.31
CA LEU A 600 -10.67 -1.29 -17.65
C LEU A 600 -10.16 0.10 -17.21
N LEU A 601 -10.99 1.13 -17.32
CA LEU A 601 -10.66 2.47 -16.83
C LEU A 601 -10.60 2.50 -15.30
N GLY A 602 -11.51 1.79 -14.63
CA GLY A 602 -11.47 1.57 -13.19
C GLY A 602 -10.18 0.86 -12.76
N LEU A 603 -9.76 -0.19 -13.50
CA LEU A 603 -8.48 -0.88 -13.26
C LEU A 603 -7.29 0.07 -13.39
N GLY A 604 -7.26 0.91 -14.42
CA GLY A 604 -6.20 1.91 -14.60
C GLY A 604 -6.09 2.87 -13.41
N ARG A 605 -7.23 3.28 -12.82
CA ARG A 605 -7.28 4.10 -11.60
C ARG A 605 -6.73 3.35 -10.39
N VAL A 606 -7.14 2.09 -10.20
CA VAL A 606 -6.72 1.23 -9.08
C VAL A 606 -5.21 0.99 -9.10
N ILE A 607 -4.63 0.68 -10.27
CA ILE A 607 -3.17 0.45 -10.40
C ILE A 607 -2.37 1.72 -10.08
N GLY A 608 -2.91 2.89 -10.36
CA GLY A 608 -2.26 4.18 -10.09
C GLY A 608 -2.44 4.70 -8.67
N GLU A 609 -3.24 4.03 -7.82
CA GLU A 609 -3.48 4.52 -6.45
C GLU A 609 -2.27 4.28 -5.56
N THR A 610 -1.92 5.29 -4.78
CA THR A 610 -0.68 5.29 -3.99
C THR A 610 -0.97 5.32 -2.48
N MET A 611 -1.78 6.27 -2.03
CA MET A 611 -1.88 6.57 -0.59
C MET A 611 -2.65 5.50 0.19
N VAL A 612 -3.72 4.95 -0.38
CA VAL A 612 -4.47 3.87 0.27
C VAL A 612 -3.60 2.64 0.41
N VAL A 613 -2.94 2.20 -0.66
CA VAL A 613 -2.10 0.99 -0.62
C VAL A 613 -0.90 1.14 0.31
N LEU A 614 -0.26 2.30 0.32
CA LEU A 614 0.86 2.60 1.21
C LEU A 614 0.46 2.46 2.69
N LEU A 615 -0.75 2.88 3.05
CA LEU A 615 -1.22 2.84 4.42
C LEU A 615 -1.73 1.47 4.86
N VAL A 616 -2.31 0.67 3.94
CA VAL A 616 -3.13 -0.51 4.34
C VAL A 616 -2.62 -1.84 3.82
N ALA A 617 -1.74 -1.86 2.82
CA ALA A 617 -1.26 -3.12 2.22
C ALA A 617 -0.23 -3.87 3.07
N GLY A 618 0.32 -3.22 4.12
CA GLY A 618 1.28 -3.83 5.05
C GLY A 618 2.74 -3.69 4.65
N ASN A 619 3.05 -3.11 3.50
CA ASN A 619 4.38 -2.69 3.00
C ASN A 619 5.49 -3.75 3.08
N ARG A 620 5.14 -5.02 3.00
CA ARG A 620 6.12 -6.12 2.97
C ARG A 620 6.62 -6.31 1.55
N ILE A 621 7.90 -6.11 1.34
CA ILE A 621 8.55 -6.32 0.05
C ILE A 621 8.95 -7.80 -0.09
N ALA A 622 7.99 -8.63 -0.43
CA ALA A 622 8.19 -10.05 -0.70
C ALA A 622 7.16 -10.52 -1.73
N ILE A 623 7.49 -11.56 -2.47
CA ILE A 623 6.50 -12.24 -3.33
C ILE A 623 5.48 -12.93 -2.40
N PRO A 624 4.17 -12.67 -2.58
CA PRO A 624 3.15 -13.37 -1.79
C PRO A 624 3.27 -14.89 -1.93
N ASP A 625 3.07 -15.61 -0.83
CA ASP A 625 3.13 -17.07 -0.83
C ASP A 625 1.85 -17.65 -1.46
N PHE A 626 1.91 -17.95 -2.76
CA PHE A 626 0.80 -18.53 -3.51
C PHE A 626 0.49 -20.00 -3.11
N SER A 627 1.38 -20.67 -2.36
CA SER A 627 1.11 -22.02 -1.84
C SER A 627 0.00 -22.02 -0.79
N ALA A 628 -0.27 -20.88 -0.15
CA ALA A 628 -1.40 -20.67 0.75
C ALA A 628 -2.77 -20.71 0.04
N GLY A 629 -2.80 -20.87 -1.30
CA GLY A 629 -4.02 -20.84 -2.09
C GLY A 629 -4.78 -19.51 -1.94
N PRO A 630 -6.14 -19.53 -1.79
CA PRO A 630 -6.91 -18.28 -1.61
C PRO A 630 -6.51 -17.45 -0.40
N GLY A 631 -5.85 -18.03 0.61
CA GLY A 631 -5.35 -17.32 1.78
C GLY A 631 -4.25 -16.30 1.48
N VAL A 632 -3.67 -16.35 0.28
CA VAL A 632 -2.65 -15.38 -0.17
C VAL A 632 -3.13 -13.93 -0.08
N ILE A 633 -4.43 -13.67 -0.28
CA ILE A 633 -4.99 -12.31 -0.25
C ILE A 633 -4.91 -11.64 1.12
N PHE A 634 -4.75 -12.41 2.20
CA PHE A 634 -4.62 -11.89 3.57
C PHE A 634 -3.16 -11.69 4.00
N GLN A 635 -2.21 -11.84 3.09
CA GLN A 635 -0.81 -11.53 3.34
C GLN A 635 -0.54 -10.04 3.10
N PRO A 636 0.44 -9.45 3.82
CA PRO A 636 0.93 -8.10 3.51
C PRO A 636 1.78 -8.12 2.23
N ALA A 637 1.71 -7.03 1.46
CA ALA A 637 2.51 -6.84 0.26
C ALA A 637 2.87 -5.37 0.04
N HIS A 638 3.84 -5.11 -0.82
CA HIS A 638 4.16 -3.78 -1.30
C HIS A 638 3.73 -3.59 -2.76
N THR A 639 3.53 -2.32 -3.16
CA THR A 639 3.08 -1.97 -4.51
C THR A 639 4.09 -1.08 -5.24
N LEU A 640 3.97 -1.04 -6.59
CA LEU A 640 4.80 -0.19 -7.44
C LEU A 640 4.68 1.31 -7.10
N THR A 641 3.48 1.77 -6.81
CA THR A 641 3.21 3.16 -6.42
C THR A 641 3.64 3.43 -4.99
N GLY A 642 3.45 2.45 -4.09
CA GLY A 642 3.80 2.54 -2.69
C GLY A 642 5.30 2.70 -2.48
N ILE A 643 6.13 1.88 -3.16
CA ILE A 643 7.60 1.95 -3.02
C ILE A 643 8.14 3.31 -3.48
N ILE A 644 7.63 3.85 -4.60
CA ILE A 644 8.04 5.17 -5.10
C ILE A 644 7.71 6.24 -4.05
N ALA A 645 6.49 6.21 -3.49
CA ALA A 645 6.06 7.21 -2.51
C ALA A 645 6.82 7.11 -1.18
N GLN A 646 7.18 5.90 -0.78
CA GLN A 646 7.88 5.64 0.48
C GLN A 646 9.36 6.04 0.40
N GLU A 647 10.06 5.66 -0.68
CA GLU A 647 11.52 5.74 -0.73
C GLU A 647 12.03 7.00 -1.45
N LEU A 648 11.28 7.59 -2.41
CA LEU A 648 11.76 8.69 -3.24
C LEU A 648 12.21 9.94 -2.46
N GLY A 649 11.60 10.18 -1.29
CA GLY A 649 11.94 11.32 -0.42
C GLY A 649 13.23 11.14 0.38
N GLU A 650 13.70 9.92 0.54
CA GLU A 650 14.82 9.56 1.41
C GLU A 650 16.12 9.29 0.61
N VAL A 651 16.02 9.18 -0.70
CA VAL A 651 17.12 8.73 -1.58
C VAL A 651 17.89 9.90 -2.16
N SER A 652 19.22 9.75 -2.20
CA SER A 652 20.12 10.73 -2.82
C SER A 652 19.89 10.82 -4.33
N ARG A 653 19.74 12.05 -4.83
CA ARG A 653 19.55 12.29 -6.28
C ARG A 653 20.72 11.78 -7.09
N GLY A 654 20.42 11.01 -8.14
CA GLY A 654 21.41 10.45 -9.06
C GLY A 654 22.00 9.12 -8.62
N SER A 655 21.66 8.59 -7.43
CA SER A 655 22.05 7.24 -7.03
C SER A 655 21.35 6.17 -7.87
N ALA A 656 21.87 4.94 -7.88
CA ALA A 656 21.21 3.81 -8.54
C ALA A 656 19.81 3.57 -8.00
N HIS A 657 19.62 3.74 -6.68
CA HIS A 657 18.32 3.63 -6.03
C HIS A 657 17.33 4.70 -6.55
N TRP A 658 17.75 5.97 -6.61
CA TRP A 658 16.96 7.03 -7.25
C TRP A 658 16.54 6.66 -8.67
N GLN A 659 17.48 6.24 -9.49
CA GLN A 659 17.24 5.85 -10.88
C GLN A 659 16.35 4.60 -10.99
N ALA A 660 16.46 3.63 -10.05
CA ALA A 660 15.61 2.46 -9.98
C ALA A 660 14.13 2.83 -9.72
N LEU A 661 13.86 3.76 -8.80
CA LEU A 661 12.51 4.26 -8.54
C LEU A 661 11.90 4.95 -9.78
N PHE A 662 12.70 5.73 -10.53
CA PHE A 662 12.26 6.28 -11.81
C PHE A 662 12.01 5.20 -12.87
N MET A 663 12.81 4.14 -12.90
CA MET A 663 12.58 3.00 -13.79
C MET A 663 11.27 2.28 -13.43
N VAL A 664 10.97 2.08 -12.15
CA VAL A 664 9.65 1.58 -11.70
C VAL A 664 8.52 2.50 -12.18
N GLY A 665 8.71 3.82 -12.08
CA GLY A 665 7.76 4.82 -12.57
C GLY A 665 7.53 4.72 -14.10
N ILE A 666 8.58 4.52 -14.89
CA ILE A 666 8.48 4.29 -16.34
C ILE A 666 7.68 3.02 -16.65
N VAL A 667 7.99 1.92 -15.94
CA VAL A 667 7.27 0.65 -16.14
C VAL A 667 5.79 0.79 -15.75
N LEU A 668 5.50 1.46 -14.64
CA LEU A 668 4.12 1.76 -14.23
C LEU A 668 3.38 2.60 -15.28
N PHE A 669 4.05 3.61 -15.85
CA PHE A 669 3.49 4.41 -16.94
C PHE A 669 3.17 3.55 -18.17
N VAL A 670 4.08 2.66 -18.58
CA VAL A 670 3.86 1.74 -19.69
C VAL A 670 2.70 0.79 -19.43
N ILE A 671 2.59 0.24 -18.22
CA ILE A 671 1.46 -0.60 -17.80
C ILE A 671 0.14 0.19 -17.90
N SER A 672 0.09 1.41 -17.36
CA SER A 672 -1.09 2.26 -17.39
C SER A 672 -1.48 2.64 -18.83
N LEU A 673 -0.49 2.94 -19.68
CA LEU A 673 -0.71 3.20 -21.10
C LEU A 673 -1.27 1.97 -21.82
N GLY A 674 -0.75 0.77 -21.50
CA GLY A 674 -1.23 -0.51 -22.02
C GLY A 674 -2.68 -0.77 -21.66
N VAL A 675 -3.06 -0.62 -20.37
CA VAL A 675 -4.43 -0.78 -19.89
C VAL A 675 -5.38 0.19 -20.60
N ASN A 676 -5.00 1.48 -20.73
CA ASN A 676 -5.79 2.47 -21.42
C ASN A 676 -5.89 2.21 -22.94
N ALA A 677 -4.85 1.67 -23.56
CA ALA A 677 -4.88 1.26 -24.97
C ALA A 677 -5.81 0.06 -25.19
N CYS A 678 -5.77 -0.93 -24.29
CA CYS A 678 -6.69 -2.07 -24.28
C CYS A 678 -8.16 -1.61 -24.13
N ALA A 679 -8.43 -0.70 -23.19
CA ALA A 679 -9.77 -0.14 -23.01
C ALA A 679 -10.31 0.49 -24.30
N ARG A 680 -9.50 1.32 -24.95
CA ARG A 680 -9.86 1.93 -26.25
C ARG A 680 -10.03 0.91 -27.38
N ALA A 681 -9.20 -0.13 -27.40
CA ALA A 681 -9.32 -1.20 -28.39
C ALA A 681 -10.63 -2.00 -28.22
N VAL A 682 -11.03 -2.30 -26.97
CA VAL A 682 -12.27 -2.97 -26.64
C VAL A 682 -13.47 -2.10 -27.09
N VAL A 683 -13.49 -0.81 -26.77
CA VAL A 683 -14.56 0.11 -27.20
C VAL A 683 -14.70 0.07 -28.73
N ARG A 684 -13.59 0.28 -29.47
CA ARG A 684 -13.60 0.32 -30.94
C ARG A 684 -14.07 -0.99 -31.57
N ARG A 685 -13.75 -2.15 -30.98
CA ARG A 685 -14.11 -3.45 -31.54
C ARG A 685 -15.59 -3.76 -31.39
N PHE A 686 -16.22 -3.24 -30.35
CA PHE A 686 -17.62 -3.50 -30.01
C PHE A 686 -18.54 -2.28 -30.18
N GLU A 687 -18.04 -1.16 -30.77
CA GLU A 687 -18.92 -0.07 -31.18
C GLU A 687 -19.94 -0.59 -32.19
N LEU A 688 -21.22 -0.47 -31.84
CA LEU A 688 -22.32 -0.76 -32.75
C LEU A 688 -22.25 0.24 -33.93
N PRO A 689 -22.53 -0.20 -35.18
CA PRO A 689 -22.62 0.73 -36.30
C PRO A 689 -23.61 1.84 -35.96
N LYS A 690 -23.16 3.08 -36.04
CA LYS A 690 -24.08 4.22 -35.91
C LYS A 690 -25.12 4.11 -37.03
N ALA A 691 -26.41 3.91 -36.61
CA ALA A 691 -27.53 3.87 -37.55
C ALA A 691 -27.76 5.23 -38.22
#